data_c2abccb99b9a58dd5c14cb3fc1117814
#
_entry.id   c2abccb99b9a58dd5c14cb3fc1117814
#
_cell.length_a   1.000
_cell.length_b   1.000
_cell.length_c   1.000
_cell.angle_alpha   90.00
_cell.angle_beta   90.00
_cell.angle_gamma   90.00
#
_symmetry.space_group_name_H-M   'P 1'
#
loop_
_entity.id
_entity.type
_entity.pdbx_description
1 polymer ?
#
loop_
_entity_poly.entity_id
_entity_poly.type
_entity_poly.pdbx_seq_one_letter_code
_entity_poly.pdbx_strand_id
1 'polypeptide(L)'
;MRKFQVAILIGLLQLVPLVVLAGETSADIMKYRSWVEEMQIQDRGPFSRLRWFCKDGTVLPPKPYACKGHQGGYQHGEWSERTRELRQSGYLVANILAGLDPAEWVDDPEFRNLYAQILIERFLVSEDDGWILRRAQLYRGAIQEEDERAAARSLLIEMSSRDFWIGPAFPARRVGIRMLPHGANSASIQKVRQMSASLSDQDDGFKPLRAKIHGAPGAEDAANVREYAAGLANETKKQPYLELADEIDSIYQAAPLDTELDNMAARYTAAPWLQDLLTKSAEALRSEPQPAGRFKTTSTLLADLRKALPRIRSASVRLDILDLSLRVEIENFTAANALREELSTATRKQRVALLESAGQAAFGTGVINERLFAEMKKTLATLAVDEVDLDTYMRDLSYLGRAPGWGTQALRMHFYQAMEKLSQIEPLALLFIQDQLRGSPLLVFSKVLDGLSRDANRLAGVKHRLFDEAVGVGFTALNPGLARGVLHVEPDLSELENFKADGIYLLPETVSDLPPIAGILTAGEGNPLSHVQLLARNLCIPNVTVDAGVVAKLAKHDGERVVMAVSKSGLVEISRWSDSWTRVFEDADATGGVAIKPDLEKLDLTLHDLVSLDDLRATDSGRIVGPKAAKLGELRAHYPGNVSRGVAIPFGIFRQEAFEQAYPGGDGTVFEWMVKSYAELAKIPADDPLRA
;
A
#
# COMPACT_ATOMS: atom_id res chain seq x y z
N MET A 1 -3.76 64.73 -15.81
CA MET A 1 -5.05 64.66 -15.08
C MET A 1 -5.95 63.63 -15.81
N ARG A 2 -5.97 62.40 -15.37
CA ARG A 2 -6.92 61.38 -15.78
C ARG A 2 -7.58 60.82 -14.53
N LYS A 3 -8.88 61.04 -14.44
CA LYS A 3 -9.75 60.63 -13.36
C LYS A 3 -9.95 59.11 -13.42
N PHE A 4 -9.57 58.36 -12.40
CA PHE A 4 -10.00 56.99 -12.19
C PHE A 4 -11.38 57.00 -11.56
N GLN A 5 -12.41 56.55 -12.28
CA GLN A 5 -13.70 56.19 -11.71
C GLN A 5 -13.62 54.81 -11.10
N VAL A 6 -13.80 54.75 -9.78
CA VAL A 6 -14.01 53.49 -9.06
C VAL A 6 -15.48 53.12 -9.22
N ALA A 7 -15.76 52.09 -10.01
CA ALA A 7 -17.08 51.48 -10.08
C ALA A 7 -17.19 50.49 -8.89
N ILE A 8 -18.04 50.79 -7.93
CA ILE A 8 -18.43 49.86 -6.87
C ILE A 8 -19.39 48.86 -7.46
N LEU A 9 -18.92 47.65 -7.72
CA LEU A 9 -19.78 46.51 -8.10
C LEU A 9 -20.22 45.85 -6.77
N ILE A 10 -21.44 46.13 -6.32
CA ILE A 10 -22.12 45.35 -5.32
C ILE A 10 -22.60 44.07 -6.01
N GLY A 11 -21.76 43.06 -5.98
CA GLY A 11 -22.13 41.70 -6.42
C GLY A 11 -22.91 41.04 -5.28
N LEU A 12 -24.14 40.66 -5.54
CA LEU A 12 -24.94 39.77 -4.70
C LEU A 12 -24.12 38.54 -4.33
N LEU A 13 -23.76 38.42 -3.06
CA LEU A 13 -23.40 37.14 -2.47
C LEU A 13 -24.65 36.25 -2.53
N GLN A 14 -24.75 35.41 -3.54
CA GLN A 14 -25.61 34.25 -3.45
C GLN A 14 -25.03 33.36 -2.35
N LEU A 15 -25.72 33.28 -1.24
CA LEU A 15 -25.56 32.24 -0.23
C LEU A 15 -25.76 30.89 -0.94
N VAL A 16 -24.66 30.28 -1.36
CA VAL A 16 -24.63 28.85 -1.63
C VAL A 16 -24.82 28.21 -0.26
N PRO A 17 -25.91 27.47 -0.02
CA PRO A 17 -26.02 26.74 1.23
C PRO A 17 -24.82 25.80 1.30
N LEU A 18 -24.01 25.91 2.34
CA LEU A 18 -23.07 24.87 2.74
C LEU A 18 -23.95 23.63 2.98
N VAL A 19 -24.05 22.77 1.99
CA VAL A 19 -24.55 21.43 2.20
C VAL A 19 -23.50 20.76 3.05
N VAL A 20 -23.69 20.80 4.36
CA VAL A 20 -23.05 19.87 5.28
C VAL A 20 -23.46 18.49 4.77
N LEU A 21 -22.56 17.81 4.11
CA LEU A 21 -22.74 16.41 3.75
C LEU A 21 -22.95 15.69 5.09
N ALA A 22 -24.21 15.38 5.41
CA ALA A 22 -24.55 14.50 6.50
C ALA A 22 -23.76 13.21 6.25
N GLY A 23 -22.94 12.79 7.22
CA GLY A 23 -22.17 11.57 7.11
C GLY A 23 -23.11 10.41 6.76
N GLU A 24 -22.65 9.51 5.89
CA GLU A 24 -23.46 8.35 5.49
C GLU A 24 -23.88 7.56 6.73
N THR A 25 -25.13 7.15 6.74
CA THR A 25 -25.67 6.32 7.82
C THR A 25 -25.22 4.87 7.65
N SER A 26 -25.19 4.10 8.72
CA SER A 26 -24.91 2.65 8.63
C SER A 26 -25.86 1.93 7.68
N ALA A 27 -27.09 2.42 7.54
CA ALA A 27 -28.09 1.88 6.59
C ALA A 27 -27.68 2.15 5.12
N ASP A 28 -27.11 3.31 4.82
CA ASP A 28 -26.61 3.64 3.47
C ASP A 28 -25.42 2.75 3.11
N ILE A 29 -24.49 2.55 4.04
CA ILE A 29 -23.34 1.66 3.82
C ILE A 29 -23.78 0.22 3.55
N MET A 30 -24.72 -0.33 4.32
CA MET A 30 -25.26 -1.67 4.07
C MET A 30 -25.96 -1.77 2.72
N LYS A 31 -26.74 -0.74 2.33
CA LYS A 31 -27.35 -0.65 1.01
C LYS A 31 -26.29 -0.66 -0.11
N TYR A 32 -25.20 0.09 0.04
CA TYR A 32 -24.13 0.17 -0.95
C TYR A 32 -23.36 -1.14 -1.06
N ARG A 33 -23.10 -1.83 0.06
CA ARG A 33 -22.51 -3.19 0.06
C ARG A 33 -23.38 -4.17 -0.73
N SER A 34 -24.67 -4.22 -0.45
CA SER A 34 -25.61 -5.08 -1.18
C SER A 34 -25.60 -4.79 -2.69
N TRP A 35 -25.48 -3.53 -3.09
CA TRP A 35 -25.39 -3.20 -4.51
C TRP A 35 -24.08 -3.68 -5.14
N VAL A 36 -22.96 -3.60 -4.43
CA VAL A 36 -21.66 -4.12 -4.90
C VAL A 36 -21.74 -5.65 -5.05
N GLU A 37 -22.28 -6.37 -4.06
CA GLU A 37 -22.49 -7.82 -4.12
C GLU A 37 -23.37 -8.22 -5.32
N GLU A 38 -24.47 -7.52 -5.57
CA GLU A 38 -25.29 -7.75 -6.76
C GLU A 38 -24.53 -7.47 -8.07
N MET A 39 -23.73 -6.40 -8.15
CA MET A 39 -22.92 -6.08 -9.33
C MET A 39 -21.82 -7.11 -9.58
N GLN A 40 -21.27 -7.73 -8.56
CA GLN A 40 -20.28 -8.82 -8.68
C GLN A 40 -20.86 -10.06 -9.38
N ILE A 41 -22.16 -10.29 -9.26
CA ILE A 41 -22.83 -11.45 -9.84
C ILE A 41 -23.39 -11.15 -11.25
N GLN A 42 -23.78 -9.90 -11.53
CA GLN A 42 -24.42 -9.49 -12.79
C GLN A 42 -23.44 -9.45 -13.95
N ASP A 43 -23.84 -9.94 -15.12
CA ASP A 43 -23.00 -9.95 -16.34
C ASP A 43 -22.49 -8.56 -16.77
N ARG A 44 -23.27 -7.52 -16.51
CA ARG A 44 -22.92 -6.14 -16.85
C ARG A 44 -22.17 -5.41 -15.72
N GLY A 45 -22.11 -6.00 -14.55
CA GLY A 45 -21.50 -5.39 -13.38
C GLY A 45 -22.07 -3.99 -13.11
N PRO A 46 -21.24 -2.96 -13.07
CA PRO A 46 -21.64 -1.60 -12.74
C PRO A 46 -22.31 -0.84 -13.91
N PHE A 47 -22.42 -1.45 -15.11
CA PHE A 47 -22.89 -0.76 -16.31
C PHE A 47 -24.33 -1.14 -16.66
N SER A 48 -25.09 -0.15 -17.17
CA SER A 48 -26.46 -0.37 -17.68
C SER A 48 -26.46 -0.86 -19.13
N ARG A 49 -25.60 -0.29 -19.96
CA ARG A 49 -25.52 -0.56 -21.42
C ARG A 49 -24.22 -0.04 -22.02
N LEU A 50 -23.91 -0.44 -23.26
CA LEU A 50 -22.79 0.11 -24.04
C LEU A 50 -23.18 1.39 -24.77
N ARG A 51 -22.26 2.35 -24.85
CA ARG A 51 -22.37 3.59 -25.60
C ARG A 51 -21.04 3.99 -26.22
N TRP A 52 -21.13 4.79 -27.28
CA TRP A 52 -20.03 5.60 -27.75
C TRP A 52 -20.12 6.99 -27.13
N PHE A 53 -19.02 7.43 -26.58
CA PHE A 53 -18.83 8.76 -26.00
C PHE A 53 -17.91 9.54 -26.92
N CYS A 54 -18.46 10.48 -27.67
CA CYS A 54 -17.74 11.23 -28.68
C CYS A 54 -17.09 12.47 -28.07
N LYS A 55 -15.98 12.93 -28.66
CA LYS A 55 -15.22 14.09 -28.17
C LYS A 55 -16.00 15.41 -28.22
N ASP A 56 -17.04 15.51 -29.04
CA ASP A 56 -17.94 16.66 -29.08
C ASP A 56 -19.07 16.60 -28.03
N GLY A 57 -19.02 15.62 -27.10
CA GLY A 57 -20.02 15.41 -26.06
C GLY A 57 -21.25 14.59 -26.51
N THR A 58 -21.34 14.17 -27.77
CA THR A 58 -22.45 13.34 -28.25
C THR A 58 -22.32 11.90 -27.73
N VAL A 59 -23.44 11.31 -27.28
CA VAL A 59 -23.51 9.90 -26.83
C VAL A 59 -24.35 9.10 -27.84
N LEU A 60 -23.71 8.07 -28.44
CA LEU A 60 -24.31 7.29 -29.55
C LEU A 60 -24.48 5.81 -29.19
N PRO A 61 -25.40 5.08 -29.86
CA PRO A 61 -25.50 3.63 -29.74
C PRO A 61 -24.19 2.92 -30.16
N PRO A 62 -23.94 1.67 -29.70
CA PRO A 62 -22.72 0.92 -29.96
C PRO A 62 -22.69 0.34 -31.39
N LYS A 63 -22.57 1.22 -32.39
CA LYS A 63 -22.33 0.87 -33.79
C LYS A 63 -20.85 1.05 -34.12
N PRO A 64 -20.27 0.22 -35.01
CA PRO A 64 -18.88 0.42 -35.44
C PRO A 64 -18.63 1.85 -35.92
N TYR A 65 -17.56 2.48 -35.40
CA TYR A 65 -17.12 3.83 -35.76
C TYR A 65 -18.18 4.94 -35.59
N ALA A 66 -19.08 4.80 -34.61
CA ALA A 66 -20.20 5.75 -34.45
C ALA A 66 -19.73 7.22 -34.30
N CYS A 67 -18.62 7.47 -33.62
CA CYS A 67 -18.07 8.82 -33.42
C CYS A 67 -17.20 9.36 -34.57
N LYS A 68 -17.10 8.67 -35.73
CA LYS A 68 -16.26 9.11 -36.84
C LYS A 68 -16.59 10.51 -37.33
N GLY A 69 -17.88 10.90 -37.33
CA GLY A 69 -18.35 12.25 -37.68
C GLY A 69 -18.36 13.25 -36.51
N HIS A 70 -17.93 12.83 -35.29
CA HIS A 70 -17.99 13.56 -34.03
C HIS A 70 -16.60 13.75 -33.40
N GLN A 71 -15.59 14.01 -34.18
CA GLN A 71 -14.20 14.21 -33.79
C GLN A 71 -13.53 12.96 -33.13
N GLY A 72 -14.11 11.77 -33.34
CA GLY A 72 -13.69 10.55 -32.67
C GLY A 72 -14.33 10.40 -31.29
N GLY A 73 -13.97 9.35 -30.60
CA GLY A 73 -14.51 9.03 -29.28
C GLY A 73 -14.19 7.59 -28.88
N TYR A 74 -14.74 7.16 -27.76
CA TYR A 74 -14.49 5.86 -27.15
C TYR A 74 -15.80 5.12 -26.93
N GLN A 75 -15.77 3.78 -27.06
CA GLN A 75 -16.87 2.93 -26.66
C GLN A 75 -16.59 2.33 -25.28
N HIS A 76 -17.52 2.56 -24.36
CA HIS A 76 -17.47 1.89 -23.06
C HIS A 76 -18.85 1.74 -22.43
N GLY A 77 -18.91 1.09 -21.24
CA GLY A 77 -20.13 0.95 -20.46
C GLY A 77 -20.64 2.29 -19.92
N GLU A 78 -21.92 2.55 -20.05
CA GLU A 78 -22.60 3.65 -19.37
C GLU A 78 -22.93 3.22 -17.95
N TRP A 79 -22.51 3.96 -16.93
CA TRP A 79 -22.80 3.66 -15.53
C TRP A 79 -24.29 3.45 -15.27
N SER A 80 -24.62 2.45 -14.47
CA SER A 80 -25.97 2.27 -13.94
C SER A 80 -26.35 3.41 -12.99
N GLU A 81 -27.63 3.54 -12.64
CA GLU A 81 -28.06 4.53 -11.64
C GLU A 81 -27.40 4.30 -10.30
N ARG A 82 -27.34 3.02 -9.86
CA ARG A 82 -26.67 2.63 -8.62
C ARG A 82 -25.18 3.01 -8.62
N THR A 83 -24.49 2.79 -9.73
CA THR A 83 -23.08 3.19 -9.87
C THR A 83 -22.92 4.70 -9.80
N ARG A 84 -23.80 5.47 -10.42
CA ARG A 84 -23.78 6.93 -10.32
C ARG A 84 -24.02 7.41 -8.90
N GLU A 85 -24.97 6.80 -8.18
CA GLU A 85 -25.23 7.13 -6.77
C GLU A 85 -24.02 6.80 -5.89
N LEU A 86 -23.38 5.62 -6.04
CA LEU A 86 -22.13 5.29 -5.36
C LEU A 86 -21.05 6.36 -5.59
N ARG A 87 -20.85 6.75 -6.85
CA ARG A 87 -19.86 7.77 -7.21
C ARG A 87 -20.19 9.16 -6.64
N GLN A 88 -21.47 9.55 -6.62
CA GLN A 88 -21.93 10.79 -5.97
C GLN A 88 -21.70 10.78 -4.45
N SER A 89 -21.79 9.62 -3.84
CA SER A 89 -21.46 9.40 -2.42
C SER A 89 -19.95 9.25 -2.17
N GLY A 90 -19.09 9.47 -3.18
CA GLY A 90 -17.63 9.46 -3.04
C GLY A 90 -16.98 8.08 -3.18
N TYR A 91 -17.73 7.02 -3.47
CA TYR A 91 -17.16 5.71 -3.86
C TYR A 91 -16.89 5.71 -5.36
N LEU A 92 -15.68 6.13 -5.74
CA LEU A 92 -15.28 6.29 -7.15
C LEU A 92 -14.91 4.94 -7.76
N VAL A 93 -15.92 4.10 -7.96
CA VAL A 93 -15.81 2.75 -8.55
C VAL A 93 -16.19 2.74 -10.03
N ALA A 94 -15.88 1.65 -10.72
CA ALA A 94 -16.11 1.46 -12.15
C ALA A 94 -15.41 2.54 -12.99
N ASN A 95 -14.14 2.78 -12.71
CA ASN A 95 -13.36 3.81 -13.35
C ASN A 95 -12.98 3.42 -14.78
N ILE A 96 -13.23 4.31 -15.71
CA ILE A 96 -12.87 4.21 -17.13
C ILE A 96 -11.88 5.33 -17.43
N LEU A 97 -10.67 4.97 -17.85
CA LEU A 97 -9.61 5.93 -18.15
C LEU A 97 -9.79 6.61 -19.51
N ALA A 98 -10.38 5.89 -20.48
CA ALA A 98 -10.54 6.38 -21.85
C ALA A 98 -11.28 7.72 -21.98
N GLY A 99 -12.15 8.04 -21.02
CA GLY A 99 -12.91 9.29 -20.99
C GLY A 99 -12.26 10.43 -20.19
N LEU A 100 -11.07 10.22 -19.60
CA LEU A 100 -10.38 11.25 -18.81
C LEU A 100 -9.52 12.15 -19.71
N ASP A 101 -9.63 13.47 -19.53
CA ASP A 101 -8.64 14.41 -20.06
C ASP A 101 -7.53 14.61 -19.01
N PRO A 102 -6.32 14.07 -19.23
CA PRO A 102 -5.25 14.18 -18.25
C PRO A 102 -4.84 15.62 -17.94
N ALA A 103 -4.94 16.53 -18.90
CA ALA A 103 -4.52 17.92 -18.75
C ALA A 103 -5.45 18.69 -17.78
N GLU A 104 -6.74 18.39 -17.80
CA GLU A 104 -7.70 18.99 -16.88
C GLU A 104 -7.60 18.36 -15.47
N TRP A 105 -7.46 17.04 -15.42
CA TRP A 105 -7.58 16.29 -14.17
C TRP A 105 -6.32 16.33 -13.29
N VAL A 106 -5.12 16.27 -13.86
CA VAL A 106 -3.87 16.11 -13.07
C VAL A 106 -3.63 17.27 -12.09
N ASP A 107 -4.10 18.47 -12.41
CA ASP A 107 -4.00 19.66 -11.56
C ASP A 107 -5.25 19.88 -10.66
N ASP A 108 -6.32 19.07 -10.81
CA ASP A 108 -7.50 19.12 -9.97
C ASP A 108 -7.17 18.64 -8.54
N PRO A 109 -7.56 19.38 -7.49
CA PRO A 109 -7.39 18.94 -6.10
C PRO A 109 -8.00 17.57 -5.79
N GLU A 110 -9.15 17.23 -6.40
CA GLU A 110 -9.84 15.94 -6.23
C GLU A 110 -9.16 14.79 -6.98
N PHE A 111 -8.28 15.09 -7.93
CA PHE A 111 -7.61 14.06 -8.72
C PHE A 111 -6.82 13.06 -7.86
N ARG A 112 -6.20 13.50 -6.77
CA ARG A 112 -5.43 12.61 -5.89
C ARG A 112 -6.31 11.52 -5.27
N ASN A 113 -7.51 11.88 -4.85
CA ASN A 113 -8.48 10.94 -4.31
C ASN A 113 -8.99 9.98 -5.39
N LEU A 114 -9.36 10.52 -6.56
CA LEU A 114 -9.75 9.71 -7.72
C LEU A 114 -8.64 8.73 -8.12
N TYR A 115 -7.41 9.21 -8.24
CA TYR A 115 -6.25 8.39 -8.61
C TYR A 115 -5.99 7.27 -7.60
N ALA A 116 -6.08 7.58 -6.32
CA ALA A 116 -5.93 6.58 -5.25
C ALA A 116 -7.04 5.51 -5.33
N GLN A 117 -8.30 5.91 -5.55
CA GLN A 117 -9.40 4.96 -5.69
C GLN A 117 -9.30 4.12 -6.97
N ILE A 118 -8.83 4.69 -8.09
CA ILE A 118 -8.52 3.92 -9.32
C ILE A 118 -7.50 2.82 -9.01
N LEU A 119 -6.42 3.12 -8.29
CA LEU A 119 -5.38 2.14 -7.99
C LEU A 119 -5.85 1.07 -7.01
N ILE A 120 -6.63 1.44 -6.00
CA ILE A 120 -7.24 0.46 -5.09
C ILE A 120 -8.25 -0.42 -5.85
N GLU A 121 -9.06 0.14 -6.76
CA GLU A 121 -9.95 -0.65 -7.60
C GLU A 121 -9.17 -1.64 -8.48
N ARG A 122 -8.02 -1.25 -9.04
CA ARG A 122 -7.14 -2.17 -9.80
C ARG A 122 -6.58 -3.29 -8.91
N PHE A 123 -6.24 -2.98 -7.66
CA PHE A 123 -5.86 -4.01 -6.69
C PHE A 123 -7.02 -4.98 -6.43
N LEU A 124 -8.22 -4.50 -6.18
CA LEU A 124 -9.39 -5.36 -5.98
C LEU A 124 -9.66 -6.26 -7.21
N VAL A 125 -9.46 -5.75 -8.43
CA VAL A 125 -9.57 -6.56 -9.66
C VAL A 125 -8.54 -7.69 -9.69
N SER A 126 -7.33 -7.49 -9.16
CA SER A 126 -6.28 -8.52 -9.15
C SER A 126 -6.47 -9.58 -8.05
N GLU A 127 -6.99 -9.17 -6.89
CA GLU A 127 -7.13 -10.03 -5.72
C GLU A 127 -8.50 -10.73 -5.65
N ASP A 128 -9.54 -10.10 -6.19
CA ASP A 128 -10.92 -10.60 -6.16
C ASP A 128 -11.45 -10.87 -7.58
N ASP A 129 -11.58 -12.14 -7.91
CA ASP A 129 -12.14 -12.59 -9.19
C ASP A 129 -13.58 -12.08 -9.45
N GLY A 130 -14.30 -11.73 -8.41
CA GLY A 130 -15.67 -11.24 -8.45
C GLY A 130 -15.82 -9.73 -8.46
N TRP A 131 -14.74 -8.93 -8.34
CA TRP A 131 -14.87 -7.48 -8.27
C TRP A 131 -15.62 -6.90 -9.48
N ILE A 132 -16.48 -5.91 -9.23
CA ILE A 132 -17.44 -5.37 -10.20
C ILE A 132 -16.81 -4.95 -11.53
N LEU A 133 -15.61 -4.36 -11.51
CA LEU A 133 -14.91 -3.92 -12.71
C LEU A 133 -14.36 -5.12 -13.51
N ARG A 134 -13.89 -6.16 -12.86
CA ARG A 134 -13.42 -7.39 -13.51
C ARG A 134 -14.57 -8.11 -14.20
N ARG A 135 -15.74 -8.21 -13.56
CA ARG A 135 -16.94 -8.77 -14.20
C ARG A 135 -17.32 -7.98 -15.45
N ALA A 136 -17.26 -6.66 -15.38
CA ALA A 136 -17.53 -5.79 -16.52
C ALA A 136 -16.56 -5.98 -17.69
N GLN A 137 -15.33 -6.41 -17.47
CA GLN A 137 -14.37 -6.75 -18.54
C GLN A 137 -14.85 -7.94 -19.38
N LEU A 138 -15.65 -8.84 -18.80
CA LEU A 138 -16.28 -9.94 -19.52
C LEU A 138 -17.50 -9.48 -20.35
N TYR A 139 -18.08 -8.33 -20.03
CA TYR A 139 -19.18 -7.74 -20.81
C TYR A 139 -18.62 -7.09 -22.07
N ARG A 140 -18.86 -7.72 -23.21
CA ARG A 140 -18.27 -7.41 -24.51
C ARG A 140 -18.32 -5.91 -24.84
N GLY A 141 -17.15 -5.27 -24.85
CA GLY A 141 -17.00 -3.85 -25.19
C GLY A 141 -17.34 -2.87 -24.07
N ALA A 142 -17.59 -3.33 -22.83
CA ALA A 142 -17.79 -2.46 -21.68
C ALA A 142 -16.52 -1.69 -21.30
N ILE A 143 -15.36 -2.30 -21.56
CA ILE A 143 -14.04 -1.70 -21.43
C ILE A 143 -13.26 -2.09 -22.68
N GLN A 144 -12.75 -1.09 -23.39
CA GLN A 144 -11.85 -1.30 -24.54
C GLN A 144 -10.43 -1.19 -24.05
N GLU A 145 -9.73 -2.32 -23.94
CA GLU A 145 -8.38 -2.38 -23.36
C GLU A 145 -7.37 -1.45 -24.05
N GLU A 146 -7.47 -1.31 -25.37
CA GLU A 146 -6.56 -0.44 -26.13
C GLU A 146 -6.77 1.04 -25.79
N ASP A 147 -8.01 1.47 -25.65
CA ASP A 147 -8.35 2.83 -25.29
C ASP A 147 -7.94 3.13 -23.83
N GLU A 148 -8.20 2.19 -22.92
CA GLU A 148 -7.75 2.26 -21.52
C GLU A 148 -6.23 2.36 -21.40
N ARG A 149 -5.51 1.55 -22.19
CA ARG A 149 -4.04 1.56 -22.21
C ARG A 149 -3.48 2.88 -22.76
N ALA A 150 -4.06 3.39 -23.82
CA ALA A 150 -3.68 4.68 -24.41
C ALA A 150 -3.95 5.83 -23.44
N ALA A 151 -5.10 5.82 -22.77
CA ALA A 151 -5.49 6.83 -21.78
C ALA A 151 -4.60 6.77 -20.54
N ALA A 152 -4.34 5.57 -20.01
CA ALA A 152 -3.41 5.36 -18.92
C ALA A 152 -2.01 5.90 -19.24
N ARG A 153 -1.48 5.60 -20.45
CA ARG A 153 -0.18 6.13 -20.89
C ARG A 153 -0.19 7.66 -20.97
N SER A 154 -1.24 8.26 -21.53
CA SER A 154 -1.39 9.73 -21.60
C SER A 154 -1.42 10.35 -20.20
N LEU A 155 -2.21 9.77 -19.27
CA LEU A 155 -2.28 10.21 -17.89
C LEU A 155 -0.91 10.12 -17.20
N LEU A 156 -0.21 9.01 -17.38
CA LEU A 156 1.10 8.78 -16.78
C LEU A 156 2.18 9.72 -17.35
N ILE A 157 2.12 10.09 -18.63
CA ILE A 157 2.99 11.11 -19.23
C ILE A 157 2.69 12.47 -18.61
N GLU A 158 1.42 12.87 -18.54
CA GLU A 158 1.03 14.16 -17.97
C GLU A 158 1.46 14.28 -16.49
N MET A 159 1.24 13.26 -15.68
CA MET A 159 1.76 13.21 -14.30
C MET A 159 3.29 13.35 -14.26
N SER A 160 4.00 12.75 -15.23
CA SER A 160 5.47 12.85 -15.31
C SER A 160 5.96 14.27 -15.67
N SER A 161 5.09 15.13 -16.20
CA SER A 161 5.41 16.54 -16.48
C SER A 161 5.41 17.42 -15.22
N ARG A 162 4.79 16.95 -14.12
CA ARG A 162 4.60 17.72 -12.88
C ARG A 162 5.61 17.31 -11.81
N ASP A 163 6.32 18.26 -11.23
CA ASP A 163 7.33 18.01 -10.18
C ASP A 163 6.74 17.38 -8.92
N PHE A 164 5.47 17.64 -8.62
CA PHE A 164 4.76 17.00 -7.52
C PHE A 164 4.78 15.47 -7.61
N TRP A 165 4.52 14.92 -8.81
CA TRP A 165 4.41 13.47 -9.03
C TRP A 165 5.75 12.75 -9.14
N ILE A 166 6.84 13.46 -9.43
CA ILE A 166 8.18 12.89 -9.44
C ILE A 166 8.95 13.14 -8.13
N GLY A 167 8.43 14.00 -7.27
CA GLY A 167 8.98 14.36 -5.97
C GLY A 167 8.11 13.87 -4.80
N PRO A 168 7.26 14.73 -4.20
CA PRO A 168 6.48 14.38 -3.00
C PRO A 168 5.54 13.18 -3.19
N ALA A 169 4.88 13.06 -4.34
CA ALA A 169 3.94 11.98 -4.65
C ALA A 169 4.56 10.80 -5.40
N PHE A 170 5.89 10.70 -5.42
CA PHE A 170 6.59 9.61 -6.09
C PHE A 170 6.12 8.21 -5.65
N PRO A 171 5.86 7.91 -4.35
CA PRO A 171 5.33 6.61 -3.96
C PRO A 171 4.02 6.26 -4.67
N ALA A 172 3.07 7.19 -4.71
CA ALA A 172 1.80 6.97 -5.42
C ALA A 172 1.99 6.83 -6.94
N ARG A 173 2.88 7.64 -7.51
CA ARG A 173 3.25 7.56 -8.92
C ARG A 173 3.83 6.19 -9.27
N ARG A 174 4.71 5.65 -8.42
CA ARG A 174 5.36 4.34 -8.61
C ARG A 174 4.34 3.20 -8.58
N VAL A 175 3.38 3.25 -7.66
CA VAL A 175 2.27 2.30 -7.61
C VAL A 175 1.46 2.36 -8.90
N GLY A 176 1.13 3.56 -9.39
CA GLY A 176 0.35 3.70 -10.62
C GLY A 176 1.03 3.15 -11.87
N ILE A 177 2.36 3.33 -12.01
CA ILE A 177 3.10 2.74 -13.13
C ILE A 177 3.04 1.21 -13.08
N ARG A 178 3.08 0.61 -11.88
CA ARG A 178 2.96 -0.85 -11.73
C ARG A 178 1.57 -1.37 -12.09
N MET A 179 0.52 -0.63 -11.74
CA MET A 179 -0.86 -1.14 -11.76
C MET A 179 -1.67 -0.71 -12.98
N LEU A 180 -1.36 0.44 -13.60
CA LEU A 180 -2.11 0.91 -14.76
C LEU A 180 -1.55 0.29 -16.04
N PRO A 181 -2.40 -0.26 -16.91
CA PRO A 181 -1.99 -0.78 -18.20
C PRO A 181 -1.60 0.38 -19.12
N HIS A 182 -0.31 0.54 -19.47
CA HIS A 182 0.16 1.67 -20.28
C HIS A 182 1.25 1.31 -21.29
N GLY A 183 1.60 0.03 -21.41
CA GLY A 183 2.57 -0.44 -22.40
C GLY A 183 2.15 -0.10 -23.82
N ALA A 184 3.11 0.16 -24.69
CA ALA A 184 2.84 0.41 -26.11
C ALA A 184 2.15 -0.79 -26.75
N ASN A 185 1.14 -0.54 -27.58
CA ASN A 185 0.55 -1.58 -28.40
C ASN A 185 1.58 -1.94 -29.49
N SER A 186 2.33 -3.01 -29.27
CA SER A 186 3.38 -3.43 -30.21
C SER A 186 2.75 -4.01 -31.47
N ALA A 187 3.43 -3.84 -32.62
CA ALA A 187 3.03 -4.52 -33.86
C ALA A 187 2.93 -6.04 -33.66
N SER A 188 3.72 -6.59 -32.75
CA SER A 188 3.70 -8.02 -32.37
C SER A 188 2.40 -8.42 -31.68
N ILE A 189 1.83 -7.59 -30.78
CA ILE A 189 0.52 -7.87 -30.16
C ILE A 189 -0.59 -7.88 -31.21
N GLN A 190 -0.55 -6.94 -32.14
CA GLN A 190 -1.52 -6.91 -33.27
C GLN A 190 -1.35 -8.14 -34.16
N LYS A 191 -0.11 -8.56 -34.45
CA LYS A 191 0.19 -9.78 -35.21
C LYS A 191 -0.37 -11.03 -34.51
N VAL A 192 -0.14 -11.19 -33.20
CA VAL A 192 -0.72 -12.28 -32.41
C VAL A 192 -2.25 -12.30 -32.48
N ARG A 193 -2.90 -11.15 -32.37
CA ARG A 193 -4.37 -11.04 -32.51
C ARG A 193 -4.86 -11.44 -33.89
N GLN A 194 -4.17 -11.03 -34.96
CA GLN A 194 -4.50 -11.41 -36.34
C GLN A 194 -4.31 -12.92 -36.57
N MET A 195 -3.18 -13.47 -36.13
CA MET A 195 -2.90 -14.91 -36.24
C MET A 195 -3.94 -15.74 -35.48
N SER A 196 -4.23 -15.39 -34.24
CA SER A 196 -5.22 -16.11 -33.41
C SER A 196 -6.65 -16.01 -33.99
N ALA A 197 -7.02 -14.88 -34.60
CA ALA A 197 -8.29 -14.72 -35.28
C ALA A 197 -8.37 -15.62 -36.52
N SER A 198 -7.34 -15.61 -37.36
CA SER A 198 -7.27 -16.47 -38.57
C SER A 198 -7.37 -17.95 -38.27
N LEU A 199 -6.75 -18.39 -37.15
CA LEU A 199 -6.84 -19.79 -36.71
C LEU A 199 -8.24 -20.12 -36.18
N SER A 200 -8.87 -19.24 -35.41
CA SER A 200 -10.22 -19.45 -34.89
C SER A 200 -11.31 -19.43 -35.95
N ASP A 201 -11.08 -18.77 -37.09
CA ASP A 201 -12.00 -18.75 -38.23
C ASP A 201 -12.00 -20.13 -38.97
N GLN A 202 -10.93 -20.91 -38.81
CA GLN A 202 -10.75 -22.24 -39.43
C GLN A 202 -11.00 -23.39 -38.43
N ASP A 203 -11.06 -23.09 -37.14
CA ASP A 203 -11.14 -24.10 -36.09
C ASP A 203 -11.99 -23.56 -34.90
N ASP A 204 -13.23 -24.04 -34.83
CA ASP A 204 -14.17 -23.68 -33.77
C ASP A 204 -13.68 -24.07 -32.36
N GLY A 205 -12.88 -25.13 -32.24
CA GLY A 205 -12.31 -25.59 -30.97
C GLY A 205 -11.31 -24.59 -30.38
N PHE A 206 -10.68 -23.77 -31.23
CA PHE A 206 -9.72 -22.75 -30.80
C PHE A 206 -10.38 -21.44 -30.31
N LYS A 207 -11.69 -21.24 -30.53
CA LYS A 207 -12.39 -20.00 -30.16
C LYS A 207 -12.25 -19.58 -28.70
N PRO A 208 -12.32 -20.48 -27.70
CA PRO A 208 -12.14 -20.10 -26.30
C PRO A 208 -10.75 -19.51 -26.03
N LEU A 209 -9.72 -20.16 -26.57
CA LEU A 209 -8.32 -19.71 -26.42
C LEU A 209 -8.05 -18.40 -27.16
N ARG A 210 -8.60 -18.26 -28.36
CA ARG A 210 -8.59 -16.98 -29.08
C ARG A 210 -9.26 -15.86 -28.29
N ALA A 211 -10.39 -16.13 -27.65
CA ALA A 211 -11.08 -15.13 -26.83
C ALA A 211 -10.23 -14.66 -25.66
N LYS A 212 -9.52 -15.59 -25.00
CA LYS A 212 -8.56 -15.30 -23.93
C LYS A 212 -7.38 -14.45 -24.44
N ILE A 213 -6.73 -14.86 -25.52
CA ILE A 213 -5.60 -14.13 -26.15
C ILE A 213 -6.02 -12.73 -26.60
N HIS A 214 -7.27 -12.56 -27.04
CA HIS A 214 -7.77 -11.25 -27.49
C HIS A 214 -8.12 -10.33 -26.31
N GLY A 215 -8.72 -10.86 -25.26
CA GLY A 215 -9.22 -10.09 -24.12
C GLY A 215 -8.19 -9.81 -23.03
N ALA A 216 -7.35 -10.81 -22.71
CA ALA A 216 -6.34 -10.72 -21.66
C ALA A 216 -5.10 -11.55 -22.02
N PRO A 217 -4.28 -11.10 -22.97
CA PRO A 217 -3.10 -11.84 -23.41
C PRO A 217 -2.07 -11.94 -22.28
N GLY A 218 -1.44 -13.11 -22.12
CA GLY A 218 -0.42 -13.39 -21.12
C GLY A 218 0.68 -14.32 -21.64
N ALA A 219 1.78 -14.42 -20.90
CA ALA A 219 2.89 -15.30 -21.23
C ALA A 219 2.47 -16.80 -21.29
N GLU A 220 1.51 -17.17 -20.44
CA GLU A 220 0.95 -18.53 -20.37
C GLU A 220 0.23 -18.96 -21.67
N ASP A 221 -0.20 -18.00 -22.48
CA ASP A 221 -0.91 -18.30 -23.72
C ASP A 221 -0.05 -19.08 -24.72
N ALA A 222 1.26 -18.89 -24.73
CA ALA A 222 2.18 -19.67 -25.54
C ALA A 222 2.12 -21.16 -25.16
N ALA A 223 2.12 -21.48 -23.87
CA ALA A 223 2.00 -22.85 -23.39
C ALA A 223 0.61 -23.44 -23.72
N ASN A 224 -0.46 -22.68 -23.48
CA ASN A 224 -1.83 -23.09 -23.78
C ASN A 224 -2.04 -23.37 -25.28
N VAL A 225 -1.46 -22.55 -26.16
CA VAL A 225 -1.53 -22.75 -27.63
C VAL A 225 -0.74 -23.99 -28.03
N ARG A 226 0.43 -24.27 -27.45
CA ARG A 226 1.20 -25.50 -27.70
C ARG A 226 0.45 -26.75 -27.22
N GLU A 227 -0.19 -26.68 -26.04
CA GLU A 227 -1.02 -27.79 -25.53
C GLU A 227 -2.19 -28.07 -26.47
N TYR A 228 -2.88 -27.02 -26.92
CA TYR A 228 -3.94 -27.16 -27.93
C TYR A 228 -3.43 -27.81 -29.20
N ALA A 229 -2.30 -27.33 -29.74
CA ALA A 229 -1.67 -27.89 -30.95
C ALA A 229 -1.31 -29.36 -30.75
N ALA A 230 -0.81 -29.76 -29.59
CA ALA A 230 -0.45 -31.15 -29.29
C ALA A 230 -1.65 -32.10 -29.41
N GLY A 231 -2.86 -31.63 -29.07
CA GLY A 231 -4.13 -32.38 -29.18
C GLY A 231 -4.64 -32.58 -30.63
N LEU A 232 -4.08 -31.86 -31.62
CA LEU A 232 -4.48 -32.00 -33.01
C LEU A 232 -3.90 -33.29 -33.64
N ALA A 233 -4.73 -34.03 -34.37
CA ALA A 233 -4.32 -35.30 -35.00
C ALA A 233 -3.41 -35.14 -36.22
N ASN A 234 -3.39 -33.96 -36.85
CA ASN A 234 -2.68 -33.70 -38.10
C ASN A 234 -1.47 -32.79 -37.89
N GLU A 235 -0.26 -33.27 -38.10
CA GLU A 235 0.99 -32.50 -37.91
C GLU A 235 1.05 -31.21 -38.75
N THR A 236 0.54 -31.24 -39.98
CA THR A 236 0.53 -30.07 -40.87
C THR A 236 -0.37 -28.94 -40.31
N LYS A 237 -1.40 -29.31 -39.54
CA LYS A 237 -2.30 -28.34 -38.88
C LYS A 237 -1.72 -27.77 -37.62
N LYS A 238 -0.71 -28.40 -37.00
CA LYS A 238 -0.06 -27.92 -35.78
C LYS A 238 0.82 -26.69 -36.00
N GLN A 239 1.50 -26.65 -37.15
CA GLN A 239 2.52 -25.63 -37.41
C GLN A 239 2.05 -24.17 -37.23
N PRO A 240 0.88 -23.75 -37.75
CA PRO A 240 0.42 -22.36 -37.53
C PRO A 240 0.13 -22.00 -36.07
N TYR A 241 -0.26 -22.99 -35.23
CA TYR A 241 -0.42 -22.80 -33.81
C TYR A 241 0.92 -22.68 -33.10
N LEU A 242 1.92 -23.46 -33.47
CA LEU A 242 3.28 -23.36 -32.94
C LEU A 242 3.90 -21.99 -33.30
N GLU A 243 3.69 -21.52 -34.53
CA GLU A 243 4.11 -20.16 -34.92
C GLU A 243 3.44 -19.08 -34.13
N LEU A 244 2.15 -19.23 -33.82
CA LEU A 244 1.45 -18.32 -32.91
C LEU A 244 2.04 -18.37 -31.49
N ALA A 245 2.33 -19.55 -30.97
CA ALA A 245 2.96 -19.71 -29.66
C ALA A 245 4.35 -19.07 -29.60
N ASP A 246 5.15 -19.23 -30.65
CA ASP A 246 6.49 -18.63 -30.76
C ASP A 246 6.42 -17.09 -30.86
N GLU A 247 5.42 -16.56 -31.56
CA GLU A 247 5.19 -15.10 -31.60
C GLU A 247 4.77 -14.57 -30.22
N ILE A 248 3.91 -15.27 -29.49
CA ILE A 248 3.55 -14.94 -28.11
C ILE A 248 4.79 -14.95 -27.22
N ASP A 249 5.60 -16.01 -27.25
CA ASP A 249 6.84 -16.07 -26.49
C ASP A 249 7.77 -14.89 -26.81
N SER A 250 7.91 -14.51 -28.08
CA SER A 250 8.75 -13.38 -28.48
C SER A 250 8.33 -12.05 -27.85
N ILE A 251 7.04 -11.89 -27.54
CA ILE A 251 6.49 -10.71 -26.88
C ILE A 251 6.80 -10.71 -25.38
N TYR A 252 6.68 -11.87 -24.75
CA TYR A 252 6.79 -12.02 -23.30
C TYR A 252 8.18 -12.46 -22.82
N GLN A 253 9.05 -12.92 -23.70
CA GLN A 253 10.47 -13.11 -23.40
C GLN A 253 11.16 -11.76 -23.34
N ALA A 254 11.19 -11.18 -22.13
CA ALA A 254 11.96 -9.97 -21.90
C ALA A 254 13.43 -10.22 -22.25
N ALA A 255 14.02 -9.32 -23.06
CA ALA A 255 15.46 -9.32 -23.28
C ALA A 255 16.21 -9.30 -21.92
N PRO A 256 17.41 -9.88 -21.83
CA PRO A 256 18.25 -9.72 -20.66
C PRO A 256 18.39 -8.25 -20.28
N LEU A 257 18.37 -7.93 -18.97
CA LEU A 257 18.34 -6.54 -18.49
C LEU A 257 19.52 -5.72 -19.01
N ASP A 258 20.69 -6.30 -19.08
CA ASP A 258 21.90 -5.64 -19.61
C ASP A 258 21.75 -5.27 -21.09
N THR A 259 21.13 -6.12 -21.90
CA THR A 259 20.80 -5.85 -23.30
C THR A 259 19.76 -4.72 -23.43
N GLU A 260 18.76 -4.70 -22.55
CA GLU A 260 17.76 -3.64 -22.53
C GLU A 260 18.39 -2.29 -22.16
N LEU A 261 19.30 -2.28 -21.19
CA LEU A 261 20.07 -1.07 -20.81
C LEU A 261 20.89 -0.53 -21.96
N ASP A 262 21.58 -1.39 -22.73
CA ASP A 262 22.35 -0.98 -23.91
C ASP A 262 21.43 -0.39 -24.99
N ASN A 263 20.30 -1.04 -25.25
CA ASN A 263 19.32 -0.55 -26.21
C ASN A 263 18.76 0.83 -25.81
N MET A 264 18.51 1.04 -24.51
CA MET A 264 18.08 2.34 -24.01
C MET A 264 19.20 3.38 -24.07
N ALA A 265 20.43 3.02 -23.72
CA ALA A 265 21.59 3.90 -23.82
C ALA A 265 21.80 4.41 -25.27
N ALA A 266 21.61 3.53 -26.26
CA ALA A 266 21.68 3.87 -27.67
C ALA A 266 20.59 4.85 -28.13
N ARG A 267 19.42 4.85 -27.47
CA ARG A 267 18.32 5.80 -27.77
C ARG A 267 18.55 7.20 -27.17
N TYR A 268 19.27 7.32 -26.05
CA TYR A 268 19.39 8.57 -25.30
C TYR A 268 20.75 9.29 -25.52
N THR A 269 21.29 9.26 -26.75
CA THR A 269 22.56 9.91 -27.12
C THR A 269 22.56 11.42 -26.88
N ALA A 270 21.40 12.08 -26.91
CA ALA A 270 21.24 13.49 -26.59
C ALA A 270 21.42 13.82 -25.08
N ALA A 271 21.48 12.81 -24.22
CA ALA A 271 21.69 12.93 -22.78
C ALA A 271 22.90 12.08 -22.34
N PRO A 272 24.16 12.52 -22.60
CA PRO A 272 25.36 11.68 -22.37
C PRO A 272 25.48 11.13 -20.94
N TRP A 273 25.03 11.90 -19.94
CA TRP A 273 25.04 11.46 -18.53
C TRP A 273 24.08 10.29 -18.27
N LEU A 274 22.93 10.24 -18.96
CA LEU A 274 21.95 9.15 -18.85
C LEU A 274 22.47 7.92 -19.63
N GLN A 275 23.03 8.15 -20.81
CA GLN A 275 23.68 7.11 -21.59
C GLN A 275 24.80 6.44 -20.80
N ASP A 276 25.69 7.22 -20.17
CA ASP A 276 26.79 6.73 -19.34
C ASP A 276 26.28 5.91 -18.14
N LEU A 277 25.23 6.38 -17.46
CA LEU A 277 24.58 5.66 -16.36
C LEU A 277 24.10 4.27 -16.82
N LEU A 278 23.36 4.20 -17.94
CA LEU A 278 22.80 2.95 -18.44
C LEU A 278 23.89 1.99 -18.92
N THR A 279 24.89 2.47 -19.66
CA THR A 279 26.01 1.66 -20.13
C THR A 279 26.83 1.08 -18.98
N LYS A 280 27.18 1.89 -17.97
CA LYS A 280 27.92 1.42 -16.78
C LYS A 280 27.13 0.38 -16.00
N SER A 281 25.81 0.54 -15.92
CA SER A 281 24.94 -0.44 -15.24
C SER A 281 24.87 -1.77 -16.00
N ALA A 282 24.84 -1.73 -17.33
CA ALA A 282 24.91 -2.92 -18.18
C ALA A 282 26.23 -3.66 -18.00
N GLU A 283 27.34 -2.94 -18.02
CA GLU A 283 28.69 -3.48 -17.79
C GLU A 283 28.81 -4.12 -16.39
N ALA A 284 28.29 -3.45 -15.36
CA ALA A 284 28.29 -3.96 -13.98
C ALA A 284 27.48 -5.27 -13.86
N LEU A 285 26.32 -5.37 -14.51
CA LEU A 285 25.51 -6.60 -14.52
C LEU A 285 26.23 -7.78 -15.20
N ARG A 286 27.03 -7.50 -16.24
CA ARG A 286 27.82 -8.55 -16.92
C ARG A 286 29.05 -8.95 -16.11
N SER A 287 29.68 -8.01 -15.41
CA SER A 287 30.88 -8.29 -14.62
C SER A 287 30.58 -9.01 -13.29
N GLU A 288 29.38 -8.81 -12.74
CA GLU A 288 28.96 -9.42 -11.47
C GLU A 288 27.72 -10.32 -11.67
N PRO A 289 27.85 -11.49 -12.32
CA PRO A 289 26.70 -12.36 -12.62
C PRO A 289 26.15 -13.10 -11.38
N GLN A 290 26.89 -13.15 -10.28
CA GLN A 290 26.49 -13.83 -9.05
C GLN A 290 25.31 -13.10 -8.38
N PRO A 291 24.42 -13.82 -7.68
CA PRO A 291 23.21 -13.23 -7.07
C PRO A 291 23.47 -12.00 -6.20
N ALA A 292 24.51 -12.03 -5.36
CA ALA A 292 24.85 -10.90 -4.49
C ALA A 292 25.30 -9.65 -5.27
N GLY A 293 26.12 -9.84 -6.32
CA GLY A 293 26.55 -8.77 -7.21
C GLY A 293 25.37 -8.19 -8.01
N ARG A 294 24.54 -9.05 -8.61
CA ARG A 294 23.33 -8.63 -9.31
C ARG A 294 22.35 -7.87 -8.39
N PHE A 295 22.13 -8.35 -7.18
CA PHE A 295 21.29 -7.66 -6.19
C PHE A 295 21.82 -6.28 -5.86
N LYS A 296 23.12 -6.13 -5.60
CA LYS A 296 23.79 -4.85 -5.34
C LYS A 296 23.67 -3.90 -6.54
N THR A 297 23.99 -4.38 -7.75
CA THR A 297 23.96 -3.58 -8.98
C THR A 297 22.55 -3.10 -9.30
N THR A 298 21.53 -3.96 -9.23
CA THR A 298 20.14 -3.58 -9.47
C THR A 298 19.61 -2.64 -8.40
N SER A 299 19.99 -2.81 -7.14
CA SER A 299 19.64 -1.88 -6.05
C SER A 299 20.23 -0.49 -6.28
N THR A 300 21.48 -0.42 -6.72
CA THR A 300 22.17 0.84 -7.08
C THR A 300 21.45 1.50 -8.25
N LEU A 301 21.18 0.75 -9.29
CA LEU A 301 20.49 1.25 -10.48
C LEU A 301 19.10 1.81 -10.15
N LEU A 302 18.31 1.12 -9.33
CA LEU A 302 17.00 1.64 -8.86
C LEU A 302 17.12 3.02 -8.20
N ALA A 303 18.11 3.19 -7.33
CA ALA A 303 18.33 4.46 -6.66
C ALA A 303 18.80 5.56 -7.63
N ASP A 304 19.66 5.22 -8.57
CA ASP A 304 20.22 6.19 -9.54
C ASP A 304 19.18 6.58 -10.59
N LEU A 305 18.33 5.66 -11.05
CA LEU A 305 17.19 5.98 -11.91
C LEU A 305 16.23 6.97 -11.22
N ARG A 306 15.91 6.76 -9.94
CA ARG A 306 15.09 7.72 -9.18
C ARG A 306 15.73 9.11 -9.12
N LYS A 307 17.02 9.20 -8.80
CA LYS A 307 17.77 10.47 -8.77
C LYS A 307 17.90 11.13 -10.13
N ALA A 308 17.84 10.35 -11.21
CA ALA A 308 17.88 10.84 -12.58
C ALA A 308 16.60 11.57 -13.00
N LEU A 309 15.43 11.18 -12.49
CA LEU A 309 14.13 11.69 -12.91
C LEU A 309 14.01 13.23 -12.91
N PRO A 310 14.42 13.97 -11.87
CA PRO A 310 14.33 15.44 -11.88
C PRO A 310 15.21 16.10 -12.95
N ARG A 311 16.28 15.44 -13.40
CA ARG A 311 17.20 15.94 -14.44
C ARG A 311 16.66 15.75 -15.87
N ILE A 312 15.70 14.85 -16.05
CA ILE A 312 15.09 14.55 -17.34
C ILE A 312 13.97 15.56 -17.60
N ARG A 313 14.02 16.27 -18.72
CA ARG A 313 13.03 17.29 -19.08
C ARG A 313 11.80 16.69 -19.78
N SER A 314 11.98 15.67 -20.60
CA SER A 314 10.87 15.03 -21.34
C SER A 314 10.06 14.12 -20.45
N ALA A 315 8.76 14.37 -20.35
CA ALA A 315 7.81 13.55 -19.57
C ALA A 315 7.72 12.11 -20.08
N SER A 316 7.79 11.91 -21.40
CA SER A 316 7.81 10.57 -22.01
C SER A 316 9.07 9.79 -21.63
N VAL A 317 10.23 10.46 -21.64
CA VAL A 317 11.49 9.82 -21.21
C VAL A 317 11.46 9.51 -19.72
N ARG A 318 10.85 10.38 -18.88
CA ARG A 318 10.64 10.07 -17.46
C ARG A 318 9.78 8.79 -17.29
N LEU A 319 8.74 8.61 -18.11
CA LEU A 319 7.94 7.40 -18.10
C LEU A 319 8.76 6.18 -18.53
N ASP A 320 9.53 6.27 -19.62
CA ASP A 320 10.38 5.17 -20.08
C ASP A 320 11.41 4.74 -19.00
N ILE A 321 11.99 5.71 -18.26
CA ILE A 321 12.90 5.42 -17.14
C ILE A 321 12.16 4.77 -15.95
N LEU A 322 10.93 5.16 -15.71
CA LEU A 322 10.10 4.54 -14.67
C LEU A 322 9.69 3.10 -15.05
N ASP A 323 9.41 2.83 -16.33
CA ASP A 323 9.15 1.49 -16.85
C ASP A 323 10.42 0.61 -16.72
N LEU A 324 11.58 1.15 -17.10
CA LEU A 324 12.85 0.48 -16.86
C LEU A 324 13.05 0.15 -15.39
N SER A 325 12.73 1.09 -14.50
CA SER A 325 12.85 0.89 -13.05
C SER A 325 11.95 -0.26 -12.54
N LEU A 326 10.76 -0.52 -13.14
CA LEU A 326 9.97 -1.73 -12.83
C LEU A 326 10.70 -3.00 -13.26
N ARG A 327 11.29 -2.99 -14.45
CA ARG A 327 12.06 -4.14 -14.95
C ARG A 327 13.27 -4.45 -14.08
N VAL A 328 13.99 -3.39 -13.63
CA VAL A 328 15.11 -3.52 -12.69
C VAL A 328 14.66 -4.07 -11.33
N GLU A 329 13.47 -3.66 -10.84
CA GLU A 329 12.90 -4.18 -9.59
C GLU A 329 12.61 -5.68 -9.66
N ILE A 330 12.07 -6.19 -10.77
CA ILE A 330 11.85 -7.62 -11.00
C ILE A 330 13.18 -8.38 -10.93
N GLU A 331 14.21 -7.89 -11.60
CA GLU A 331 15.55 -8.50 -11.57
C GLU A 331 16.17 -8.46 -10.17
N ASN A 332 15.94 -7.35 -9.43
CA ASN A 332 16.37 -7.18 -8.05
C ASN A 332 15.74 -8.24 -7.12
N PHE A 333 14.43 -8.48 -7.25
CA PHE A 333 13.75 -9.54 -6.50
C PHE A 333 14.23 -10.94 -6.89
N THR A 334 14.46 -11.18 -8.17
CA THR A 334 15.00 -12.46 -8.65
C THR A 334 16.37 -12.75 -8.03
N ALA A 335 17.25 -11.76 -8.05
CA ALA A 335 18.57 -11.85 -7.42
C ALA A 335 18.47 -12.06 -5.90
N ALA A 336 17.58 -11.31 -5.22
CA ALA A 336 17.36 -11.45 -3.78
C ALA A 336 16.83 -12.84 -3.39
N ASN A 337 15.93 -13.42 -4.18
CA ASN A 337 15.42 -14.77 -3.93
C ASN A 337 16.50 -15.83 -4.10
N ALA A 338 17.42 -15.66 -5.06
CA ALA A 338 18.56 -16.56 -5.25
C ALA A 338 19.57 -16.53 -4.09
N LEU A 339 19.57 -15.45 -3.25
CA LEU A 339 20.43 -15.34 -2.06
C LEU A 339 19.92 -16.13 -0.84
N ARG A 340 18.76 -16.76 -0.92
CA ARG A 340 18.12 -17.38 0.25
C ARG A 340 19.00 -18.39 1.00
N GLU A 341 19.71 -19.23 0.28
CA GLU A 341 20.61 -20.22 0.87
C GLU A 341 21.88 -19.56 1.44
N GLU A 342 22.46 -18.61 0.72
CA GLU A 342 23.65 -17.87 1.14
C GLU A 342 23.43 -17.07 2.44
N LEU A 343 22.22 -16.55 2.63
CA LEU A 343 21.85 -15.78 3.84
C LEU A 343 21.99 -16.62 5.12
N SER A 344 21.79 -17.94 5.07
CA SER A 344 21.89 -18.82 6.24
C SER A 344 23.31 -18.86 6.83
N THR A 345 24.32 -18.79 5.96
CA THR A 345 25.75 -18.86 6.33
C THR A 345 26.47 -17.51 6.27
N ALA A 346 25.80 -16.45 5.81
CA ALA A 346 26.40 -15.13 5.65
C ALA A 346 26.87 -14.54 6.99
N THR A 347 28.07 -13.93 6.97
CA THR A 347 28.61 -13.19 8.09
C THR A 347 27.81 -11.91 8.36
N ARG A 348 27.98 -11.32 9.57
CA ARG A 348 27.37 -10.02 9.91
C ARG A 348 27.65 -8.97 8.85
N LYS A 349 28.91 -8.80 8.40
CA LYS A 349 29.29 -7.81 7.39
C LYS A 349 28.61 -8.05 6.06
N GLN A 350 28.52 -9.28 5.59
CA GLN A 350 27.81 -9.63 4.36
C GLN A 350 26.32 -9.29 4.47
N ARG A 351 25.67 -9.62 5.58
CA ARG A 351 24.26 -9.28 5.82
C ARG A 351 24.06 -7.76 5.90
N VAL A 352 24.97 -7.02 6.53
CA VAL A 352 24.90 -5.54 6.58
C VAL A 352 25.02 -4.95 5.17
N ALA A 353 25.90 -5.46 4.31
CA ALA A 353 26.02 -5.02 2.92
C ALA A 353 24.74 -5.32 2.09
N LEU A 354 24.12 -6.49 2.31
CA LEU A 354 22.85 -6.82 1.69
C LEU A 354 21.71 -5.93 2.20
N LEU A 355 21.73 -5.60 3.49
CA LEU A 355 20.75 -4.69 4.10
C LEU A 355 20.88 -3.27 3.53
N GLU A 356 22.10 -2.79 3.30
CA GLU A 356 22.36 -1.52 2.62
C GLU A 356 21.80 -1.54 1.19
N SER A 357 22.06 -2.61 0.43
CA SER A 357 21.52 -2.76 -0.92
C SER A 357 19.98 -2.80 -0.93
N ALA A 358 19.34 -3.54 -0.01
CA ALA A 358 17.89 -3.56 0.11
C ALA A 358 17.32 -2.18 0.48
N GLY A 359 17.97 -1.44 1.39
CA GLY A 359 17.62 -0.06 1.73
C GLY A 359 17.75 0.90 0.53
N GLN A 360 18.79 0.71 -0.29
CA GLN A 360 18.99 1.45 -1.53
C GLN A 360 17.91 1.19 -2.56
N ALA A 361 17.52 -0.08 -2.73
CA ALA A 361 16.38 -0.45 -3.57
C ALA A 361 15.05 0.12 -3.04
N ALA A 362 14.82 0.08 -1.72
CA ALA A 362 13.64 0.68 -1.09
C ALA A 362 13.58 2.20 -1.29
N PHE A 363 14.72 2.88 -1.29
CA PHE A 363 14.81 4.28 -1.71
C PHE A 363 14.45 4.40 -3.20
N GLY A 364 15.04 3.61 -4.07
CA GLY A 364 14.82 3.68 -5.52
C GLY A 364 13.34 3.47 -5.92
N THR A 365 12.64 2.59 -5.24
CA THR A 365 11.20 2.31 -5.46
C THR A 365 10.26 3.32 -4.76
N GLY A 366 10.78 4.20 -3.92
CA GLY A 366 10.03 5.29 -3.31
C GLY A 366 9.41 5.00 -1.95
N VAL A 367 9.46 3.76 -1.46
CA VAL A 367 8.91 3.41 -0.14
C VAL A 367 9.73 3.98 1.02
N ILE A 368 10.99 4.37 0.76
CA ILE A 368 11.83 5.15 1.69
C ILE A 368 12.22 6.46 0.99
N ASN A 369 12.14 7.59 1.70
CA ASN A 369 12.60 8.88 1.17
C ASN A 369 14.11 9.06 1.33
N GLU A 370 14.68 10.06 0.64
CA GLU A 370 16.12 10.31 0.61
C GLU A 370 16.72 10.59 2.01
N ARG A 371 16.01 11.37 2.83
CA ARG A 371 16.47 11.69 4.20
C ARG A 371 16.56 10.44 5.07
N LEU A 372 15.52 9.61 5.07
CA LEU A 372 15.50 8.37 5.85
C LEU A 372 16.57 7.40 5.34
N PHE A 373 16.76 7.30 4.03
CA PHE A 373 17.82 6.46 3.46
C PHE A 373 19.22 6.96 3.87
N ALA A 374 19.46 8.27 3.89
CA ALA A 374 20.73 8.83 4.36
C ALA A 374 21.01 8.48 5.83
N GLU A 375 20.01 8.56 6.71
CA GLU A 375 20.14 8.15 8.12
C GLU A 375 20.33 6.63 8.26
N MET A 376 19.62 5.82 7.47
CA MET A 376 19.86 4.37 7.41
C MET A 376 21.32 4.06 7.05
N LYS A 377 21.88 4.72 6.05
CA LYS A 377 23.29 4.54 5.65
C LYS A 377 24.27 4.85 6.77
N LYS A 378 24.04 5.92 7.53
CA LYS A 378 24.86 6.24 8.70
C LYS A 378 24.83 5.14 9.74
N THR A 379 23.62 4.64 10.05
CA THR A 379 23.43 3.53 11.00
C THR A 379 24.04 2.23 10.49
N LEU A 380 23.92 1.93 9.20
CA LEU A 380 24.55 0.73 8.61
C LEU A 380 26.09 0.80 8.63
N ALA A 381 26.65 2.00 8.47
CA ALA A 381 28.10 2.18 8.56
C ALA A 381 28.66 1.83 9.96
N THR A 382 27.94 2.10 11.05
CA THR A 382 28.32 1.69 12.40
C THR A 382 28.30 0.18 12.60
N LEU A 383 27.48 -0.53 11.82
CA LEU A 383 27.37 -2.00 11.85
C LEU A 383 28.33 -2.71 10.89
N ALA A 384 28.94 -1.99 9.95
CA ALA A 384 29.83 -2.55 8.93
C ALA A 384 31.28 -2.73 9.41
N VAL A 385 31.67 -2.16 10.56
CA VAL A 385 33.03 -2.24 11.16
C VAL A 385 33.38 -3.68 11.58
N ASP A 386 34.67 -3.94 11.83
CA ASP A 386 35.14 -5.27 12.23
C ASP A 386 34.56 -5.72 13.57
N GLU A 387 34.59 -4.83 14.56
CA GLU A 387 34.07 -5.05 15.89
C GLU A 387 33.03 -3.98 16.23
N VAL A 388 31.90 -4.39 16.77
CA VAL A 388 30.83 -3.51 17.27
C VAL A 388 30.41 -4.00 18.64
N ASP A 389 30.25 -3.10 19.60
CA ASP A 389 29.74 -3.47 20.92
C ASP A 389 28.27 -3.87 20.84
N LEU A 390 27.83 -4.75 21.77
CA LEU A 390 26.51 -5.35 21.72
C LEU A 390 25.38 -4.34 21.88
N ASP A 391 25.54 -3.32 22.71
CA ASP A 391 24.51 -2.31 22.97
C ASP A 391 24.29 -1.45 21.72
N THR A 392 25.36 -1.03 21.05
CA THR A 392 25.31 -0.33 19.76
C THR A 392 24.66 -1.22 18.70
N TYR A 393 25.03 -2.50 18.63
CA TYR A 393 24.48 -3.45 17.68
C TYR A 393 22.95 -3.57 17.84
N MET A 394 22.47 -3.82 19.07
CA MET A 394 21.04 -3.95 19.36
C MET A 394 20.28 -2.65 19.12
N ARG A 395 20.80 -1.51 19.55
CA ARG A 395 20.21 -0.20 19.36
C ARG A 395 20.03 0.14 17.87
N ASP A 396 21.06 -0.07 17.07
CA ASP A 396 21.08 0.29 15.66
C ASP A 396 20.18 -0.65 14.83
N LEU A 397 20.14 -1.95 15.15
CA LEU A 397 19.17 -2.86 14.56
C LEU A 397 17.72 -2.49 14.93
N SER A 398 17.47 -2.09 16.17
CA SER A 398 16.14 -1.60 16.59
C SER A 398 15.72 -0.33 15.82
N TYR A 399 16.66 0.57 15.53
CA TYR A 399 16.41 1.73 14.71
C TYR A 399 16.05 1.36 13.26
N LEU A 400 16.84 0.47 12.65
CA LEU A 400 16.60 -0.04 11.29
C LEU A 400 15.28 -0.81 11.18
N GLY A 401 14.85 -1.47 12.26
CA GLY A 401 13.55 -2.15 12.36
C GLY A 401 12.33 -1.24 12.18
N ARG A 402 12.51 0.08 12.16
CA ARG A 402 11.44 1.03 11.87
C ARG A 402 11.14 1.20 10.38
N ALA A 403 12.02 0.70 9.50
CA ALA A 403 11.91 0.91 8.05
C ALA A 403 10.58 0.46 7.45
N PRO A 404 9.99 -0.71 7.80
CA PRO A 404 8.65 -1.07 7.33
C PRO A 404 7.57 -0.06 7.74
N GLY A 405 7.65 0.48 8.96
CA GLY A 405 6.74 1.54 9.42
C GLY A 405 6.87 2.84 8.62
N TRP A 406 8.08 3.21 8.20
CA TRP A 406 8.29 4.38 7.33
C TRP A 406 7.68 4.17 5.94
N GLY A 407 7.84 2.96 5.36
CA GLY A 407 7.19 2.59 4.10
C GLY A 407 5.67 2.63 4.20
N THR A 408 5.11 2.08 5.29
CA THR A 408 3.68 2.17 5.59
C THR A 408 3.21 3.63 5.59
N GLN A 409 3.93 4.50 6.30
CA GLN A 409 3.56 5.91 6.40
C GLN A 409 3.66 6.63 5.06
N ALA A 410 4.67 6.31 4.23
CA ALA A 410 4.82 6.88 2.90
C ALA A 410 3.62 6.56 1.99
N LEU A 411 3.10 5.33 2.05
CA LEU A 411 1.90 4.95 1.29
C LEU A 411 0.62 5.50 1.91
N ARG A 412 0.48 5.48 3.24
CA ARG A 412 -0.71 6.03 3.93
C ARG A 412 -0.97 7.49 3.59
N MET A 413 0.07 8.30 3.41
CA MET A 413 -0.07 9.71 3.02
C MET A 413 -0.87 9.90 1.72
N HIS A 414 -0.87 8.91 0.84
CA HIS A 414 -1.50 9.02 -0.48
C HIS A 414 -2.78 8.18 -0.61
N PHE A 415 -2.88 7.08 0.14
CA PHE A 415 -3.93 6.09 -0.08
C PHE A 415 -4.91 5.92 1.09
N TYR A 416 -4.57 6.41 2.29
CA TYR A 416 -5.36 6.11 3.49
C TYR A 416 -6.83 6.52 3.38
N GLN A 417 -7.12 7.74 2.93
CA GLN A 417 -8.50 8.22 2.83
C GLN A 417 -9.32 7.42 1.80
N ALA A 418 -8.74 7.13 0.64
CA ALA A 418 -9.37 6.34 -0.40
C ALA A 418 -9.60 4.88 0.05
N MET A 419 -8.62 4.31 0.75
CA MET A 419 -8.69 2.97 1.31
C MET A 419 -9.81 2.86 2.37
N GLU A 420 -9.84 3.76 3.35
CA GLU A 420 -10.89 3.83 4.37
C GLU A 420 -12.28 4.00 3.74
N LYS A 421 -12.39 4.86 2.72
CA LYS A 421 -13.66 5.07 2.01
C LYS A 421 -14.11 3.78 1.32
N LEU A 422 -13.28 3.18 0.49
CA LEU A 422 -13.64 1.97 -0.26
C LEU A 422 -13.84 0.75 0.65
N SER A 423 -13.15 0.67 1.78
CA SER A 423 -13.31 -0.45 2.72
C SER A 423 -14.71 -0.53 3.34
N GLN A 424 -15.45 0.58 3.33
CA GLN A 424 -16.84 0.57 3.80
C GLN A 424 -17.75 -0.28 2.91
N ILE A 425 -17.44 -0.42 1.61
CA ILE A 425 -18.20 -1.23 0.66
C ILE A 425 -17.48 -2.51 0.23
N GLU A 426 -16.15 -2.57 0.38
CA GLU A 426 -15.31 -3.72 0.07
C GLU A 426 -14.15 -3.82 1.09
N PRO A 427 -14.26 -4.67 2.11
CA PRO A 427 -13.25 -4.78 3.17
C PRO A 427 -11.85 -5.14 2.68
N LEU A 428 -11.70 -5.86 1.55
CA LEU A 428 -10.41 -6.21 0.97
C LEU A 428 -9.57 -4.97 0.62
N ALA A 429 -10.19 -3.80 0.43
CA ALA A 429 -9.47 -2.55 0.20
C ALA A 429 -8.48 -2.22 1.32
N LEU A 430 -8.71 -2.66 2.57
CA LEU A 430 -7.80 -2.48 3.71
C LEU A 430 -6.44 -3.15 3.51
N LEU A 431 -6.35 -4.15 2.65
CA LEU A 431 -5.13 -4.90 2.37
C LEU A 431 -4.19 -4.17 1.41
N PHE A 432 -4.68 -3.18 0.69
CA PHE A 432 -3.95 -2.50 -0.39
C PHE A 432 -2.54 -2.03 0.01
N ILE A 433 -2.42 -1.25 1.09
CA ILE A 433 -1.12 -0.71 1.54
C ILE A 433 -0.16 -1.84 1.93
N GLN A 434 -0.68 -2.88 2.58
CA GLN A 434 0.10 -4.02 3.02
C GLN A 434 0.63 -4.81 1.81
N ASP A 435 -0.21 -5.02 0.81
CA ASP A 435 0.19 -5.69 -0.43
C ASP A 435 1.30 -4.91 -1.15
N GLN A 436 1.15 -3.60 -1.28
CA GLN A 436 2.19 -2.75 -1.88
C GLN A 436 3.53 -2.83 -1.12
N LEU A 437 3.52 -2.96 0.21
CA LEU A 437 4.73 -3.12 1.01
C LEU A 437 5.37 -4.50 0.83
N ARG A 438 4.56 -5.56 0.77
CA ARG A 438 5.03 -6.94 0.50
C ARG A 438 5.65 -7.06 -0.89
N GLY A 439 5.09 -6.37 -1.87
CA GLY A 439 5.65 -6.24 -3.21
C GLY A 439 6.83 -5.27 -3.33
N SER A 440 7.43 -4.78 -2.23
CA SER A 440 8.52 -3.80 -2.24
C SER A 440 9.84 -4.38 -1.72
N PRO A 441 11.00 -3.78 -2.03
CA PRO A 441 12.29 -4.20 -1.49
C PRO A 441 12.39 -4.19 0.04
N LEU A 442 11.45 -3.58 0.76
CA LEU A 442 11.35 -3.67 2.22
C LEU A 442 11.11 -5.09 2.71
N LEU A 443 10.53 -5.97 1.88
CA LEU A 443 10.41 -7.40 2.20
C LEU A 443 11.78 -8.05 2.37
N VAL A 444 12.70 -7.80 1.43
CA VAL A 444 14.09 -8.31 1.48
C VAL A 444 14.83 -7.68 2.65
N PHE A 445 14.70 -6.36 2.82
CA PHE A 445 15.27 -5.63 3.94
C PHE A 445 14.88 -6.24 5.30
N SER A 446 13.60 -6.51 5.49
CA SER A 446 13.09 -7.09 6.73
C SER A 446 13.64 -8.49 7.00
N LYS A 447 13.71 -9.35 5.96
CA LYS A 447 14.26 -10.70 6.09
C LYS A 447 15.75 -10.71 6.51
N VAL A 448 16.55 -9.84 5.90
CA VAL A 448 17.97 -9.72 6.25
C VAL A 448 18.16 -9.16 7.66
N LEU A 449 17.37 -8.14 8.02
CA LEU A 449 17.40 -7.52 9.36
C LEU A 449 17.03 -8.51 10.45
N ASP A 450 16.04 -9.35 10.21
CA ASP A 450 15.62 -10.41 11.14
C ASP A 450 16.77 -11.36 11.48
N GLY A 451 17.56 -11.74 10.47
CA GLY A 451 18.74 -12.58 10.68
C GLY A 451 19.77 -11.91 11.61
N LEU A 452 20.03 -10.61 11.43
CA LEU A 452 20.92 -9.83 12.28
C LEU A 452 20.35 -9.66 13.70
N SER A 453 19.05 -9.43 13.84
CA SER A 453 18.38 -9.29 15.13
C SER A 453 18.41 -10.59 15.94
N ARG A 454 18.23 -11.74 15.29
CA ARG A 454 18.40 -13.05 15.94
C ARG A 454 19.82 -13.27 16.43
N ASP A 455 20.82 -12.89 15.65
CA ASP A 455 22.22 -12.95 16.08
C ASP A 455 22.49 -12.04 17.28
N ALA A 456 22.00 -10.82 17.28
CA ALA A 456 22.13 -9.87 18.39
C ALA A 456 21.50 -10.42 19.68
N ASN A 457 20.29 -10.95 19.60
CA ASN A 457 19.60 -11.56 20.75
C ASN A 457 20.34 -12.78 21.30
N ARG A 458 20.92 -13.61 20.43
CA ARG A 458 21.75 -14.74 20.83
C ARG A 458 23.00 -14.28 21.59
N LEU A 459 23.69 -13.26 21.10
CA LEU A 459 24.87 -12.68 21.72
C LEU A 459 24.55 -12.00 23.05
N ALA A 460 23.38 -11.37 23.18
CA ALA A 460 22.88 -10.79 24.42
C ALA A 460 22.47 -11.83 25.46
N GLY A 461 22.55 -13.12 25.12
CA GLY A 461 22.13 -14.19 26.04
C GLY A 461 20.63 -14.18 26.34
N VAL A 462 19.81 -13.60 25.45
CA VAL A 462 18.36 -13.59 25.59
C VAL A 462 17.86 -15.03 25.57
N LYS A 463 17.33 -15.49 26.70
CA LYS A 463 16.73 -16.82 26.84
C LYS A 463 15.22 -16.66 26.95
N HIS A 464 14.53 -17.11 25.92
CA HIS A 464 13.09 -17.24 25.98
C HIS A 464 12.70 -18.33 26.98
N ARG A 465 11.47 -18.28 27.46
CA ARG A 465 10.92 -19.31 28.35
C ARG A 465 9.66 -19.91 27.72
N LEU A 466 9.60 -21.22 27.74
CA LEU A 466 8.46 -22.00 27.26
C LEU A 466 8.12 -23.06 28.35
N PHE A 467 7.03 -22.85 29.07
CA PHE A 467 6.56 -23.75 30.16
C PHE A 467 7.67 -24.14 31.13
N ASP A 468 8.36 -23.12 31.69
CA ASP A 468 9.49 -23.26 32.64
C ASP A 468 10.82 -23.75 32.04
N GLU A 469 10.86 -24.14 30.76
CA GLU A 469 12.11 -24.45 30.08
C GLU A 469 12.74 -23.17 29.48
N ALA A 470 14.05 -23.02 29.65
CA ALA A 470 14.81 -21.98 28.95
C ALA A 470 15.06 -22.42 27.50
N VAL A 471 14.56 -21.66 26.53
CA VAL A 471 14.72 -21.92 25.11
C VAL A 471 15.57 -20.81 24.49
N GLY A 472 16.73 -21.17 23.95
CA GLY A 472 17.67 -20.17 23.38
C GLY A 472 17.34 -19.73 21.98
N VAL A 473 16.54 -20.50 21.22
CA VAL A 473 16.18 -20.25 19.81
C VAL A 473 14.75 -20.72 19.53
N GLY A 474 14.19 -20.30 18.42
CA GLY A 474 12.86 -20.77 17.97
C GLY A 474 11.74 -19.76 18.17
N PHE A 475 12.02 -18.62 18.82
CA PHE A 475 11.10 -17.49 18.96
C PHE A 475 11.64 -16.25 18.26
N THR A 476 10.75 -15.54 17.59
CA THR A 476 11.01 -14.16 17.12
C THR A 476 9.85 -13.28 17.56
N ALA A 477 10.12 -12.33 18.46
CA ALA A 477 9.13 -11.36 18.90
C ALA A 477 8.85 -10.35 17.78
N LEU A 478 7.59 -10.20 17.39
CA LEU A 478 7.19 -9.32 16.30
C LEU A 478 6.34 -8.14 16.77
N ASN A 479 5.45 -8.39 17.73
CA ASN A 479 4.67 -7.33 18.37
C ASN A 479 4.72 -7.54 19.88
N PRO A 480 5.28 -6.59 20.65
CA PRO A 480 5.35 -6.70 22.10
C PRO A 480 3.98 -6.53 22.74
N GLY A 481 3.80 -7.19 23.88
CA GLY A 481 2.57 -7.08 24.65
C GLY A 481 2.42 -8.23 25.65
N LEU A 482 1.28 -8.24 26.33
CA LEU A 482 0.93 -9.24 27.32
C LEU A 482 -0.46 -9.81 26.97
N ALA A 483 -0.55 -11.12 26.84
CA ALA A 483 -1.80 -11.83 26.57
C ALA A 483 -2.02 -12.96 27.56
N ARG A 484 -3.27 -13.21 27.91
CA ARG A 484 -3.71 -14.40 28.64
C ARG A 484 -4.87 -15.04 27.92
N GLY A 485 -4.89 -16.37 27.81
CA GLY A 485 -5.97 -17.03 27.12
C GLY A 485 -5.78 -18.52 26.98
N VAL A 486 -6.68 -19.15 26.27
CA VAL A 486 -6.59 -20.58 25.92
C VAL A 486 -5.69 -20.71 24.68
N LEU A 487 -4.72 -21.59 24.73
CA LEU A 487 -3.83 -21.90 23.62
C LEU A 487 -4.55 -22.82 22.61
N HIS A 488 -4.53 -22.42 21.33
CA HIS A 488 -5.05 -23.20 20.21
C HIS A 488 -3.95 -23.40 19.17
N VAL A 489 -3.50 -24.64 18.98
CA VAL A 489 -2.31 -24.94 18.18
C VAL A 489 -2.64 -25.29 16.72
N GLU A 490 -3.75 -25.95 16.47
CA GLU A 490 -4.22 -26.30 15.12
C GLU A 490 -5.69 -25.88 14.96
N PRO A 491 -5.98 -24.57 14.96
CA PRO A 491 -7.37 -24.12 14.83
C PRO A 491 -7.89 -24.38 13.41
N ASP A 492 -9.20 -24.64 13.30
CA ASP A 492 -9.85 -24.71 12.00
C ASP A 492 -9.99 -23.31 11.40
N LEU A 493 -9.20 -23.04 10.36
CA LEU A 493 -9.18 -21.74 9.69
C LEU A 493 -10.39 -21.49 8.80
N SER A 494 -11.22 -22.48 8.55
CA SER A 494 -12.49 -22.30 7.82
C SER A 494 -13.59 -21.69 8.68
N GLU A 495 -13.40 -21.70 10.02
CA GLU A 495 -14.37 -21.23 11.02
C GLU A 495 -13.80 -20.07 11.86
N LEU A 496 -13.22 -19.07 11.22
CA LEU A 496 -12.65 -17.89 11.92
C LEU A 496 -13.65 -17.17 12.82
N GLU A 497 -14.92 -17.20 12.50
CA GLU A 497 -16.02 -16.65 13.31
C GLU A 497 -16.18 -17.33 14.69
N ASN A 498 -15.67 -18.55 14.83
CA ASN A 498 -15.70 -19.31 16.09
C ASN A 498 -14.48 -19.00 16.99
N PHE A 499 -13.55 -18.16 16.54
CA PHE A 499 -12.40 -17.78 17.35
C PHE A 499 -12.85 -16.93 18.55
N LYS A 500 -12.31 -17.27 19.71
CA LYS A 500 -12.65 -16.60 20.97
C LYS A 500 -11.71 -15.44 21.24
N ALA A 501 -12.26 -14.34 21.71
CA ALA A 501 -11.48 -13.14 22.05
C ALA A 501 -10.44 -13.37 23.13
N ASP A 502 -10.61 -14.39 23.98
CA ASP A 502 -9.64 -14.81 25.00
C ASP A 502 -8.74 -15.98 24.54
N GLY A 503 -8.65 -16.25 23.23
CA GLY A 503 -7.80 -17.28 22.64
C GLY A 503 -6.42 -16.75 22.26
N ILE A 504 -5.39 -17.60 22.40
CA ILE A 504 -4.05 -17.43 21.84
C ILE A 504 -3.87 -18.50 20.78
N TYR A 505 -3.77 -18.07 19.51
CA TYR A 505 -3.83 -18.97 18.35
C TYR A 505 -2.49 -19.11 17.66
N LEU A 506 -2.11 -20.35 17.34
CA LEU A 506 -1.02 -20.63 16.40
C LEU A 506 -1.56 -20.61 14.98
N LEU A 507 -1.16 -19.62 14.20
CA LEU A 507 -1.67 -19.36 12.85
C LEU A 507 -0.54 -19.49 11.81
N PRO A 508 -0.83 -19.94 10.58
CA PRO A 508 0.11 -19.82 9.47
C PRO A 508 0.27 -18.35 9.03
N GLU A 509 1.33 -18.04 8.31
CA GLU A 509 1.61 -16.68 7.81
C GLU A 509 0.59 -16.17 6.77
N THR A 510 -0.25 -17.04 6.25
CA THR A 510 -1.14 -16.80 5.11
C THR A 510 -2.59 -16.46 5.49
N VAL A 511 -2.91 -16.31 6.77
CA VAL A 511 -4.27 -15.96 7.19
C VAL A 511 -4.63 -14.56 6.69
N SER A 512 -5.76 -14.44 6.00
CA SER A 512 -6.22 -13.20 5.35
C SER A 512 -7.09 -12.31 6.24
N ASP A 513 -7.73 -12.89 7.25
CA ASP A 513 -8.57 -12.17 8.21
C ASP A 513 -8.21 -12.56 9.64
N LEU A 514 -8.40 -11.65 10.57
CA LEU A 514 -8.04 -11.85 11.97
C LEU A 514 -9.14 -11.32 12.86
N PRO A 515 -9.96 -12.22 13.46
CA PRO A 515 -10.93 -11.81 14.44
C PRO A 515 -10.25 -11.27 15.72
N PRO A 516 -10.97 -10.57 16.61
CA PRO A 516 -10.46 -10.17 17.91
C PRO A 516 -10.00 -11.39 18.71
N ILE A 517 -8.70 -11.50 19.00
CA ILE A 517 -8.07 -12.57 19.79
C ILE A 517 -7.04 -11.99 20.74
N ALA A 518 -6.70 -12.72 21.80
CA ALA A 518 -5.80 -12.23 22.84
C ALA A 518 -4.34 -12.20 22.39
N GLY A 519 -3.89 -13.19 21.61
CA GLY A 519 -2.51 -13.30 21.18
C GLY A 519 -2.33 -14.20 19.96
N ILE A 520 -1.22 -13.99 19.24
CA ILE A 520 -0.87 -14.73 18.03
C ILE A 520 0.49 -15.38 18.18
N LEU A 521 0.56 -16.66 17.83
CA LEU A 521 1.75 -17.40 17.53
C LEU A 521 1.74 -17.68 16.03
N THR A 522 2.79 -17.34 15.31
CA THR A 522 2.84 -17.55 13.84
C THR A 522 3.84 -18.66 13.55
N ALA A 523 3.38 -19.75 12.91
CA ALA A 523 4.26 -20.81 12.43
C ALA A 523 4.95 -20.37 11.14
N GLY A 524 6.29 -20.23 11.14
CA GLY A 524 7.04 -19.83 9.95
C GLY A 524 8.33 -19.08 10.24
N GLU A 525 8.87 -18.43 9.20
CA GLU A 525 10.15 -17.71 9.30
C GLU A 525 10.03 -16.29 9.92
N GLY A 526 8.82 -15.79 10.16
CA GLY A 526 8.60 -14.53 10.86
C GLY A 526 8.86 -13.29 10.02
N ASN A 527 8.16 -13.13 8.92
CA ASN A 527 8.26 -11.90 8.15
C ASN A 527 7.44 -10.76 8.78
N PRO A 528 8.09 -9.66 9.23
CA PRO A 528 7.40 -8.50 9.82
C PRO A 528 6.38 -7.81 8.90
N LEU A 529 6.40 -8.14 7.61
CA LEU A 529 5.46 -7.66 6.59
C LEU A 529 4.47 -8.75 6.15
N SER A 530 4.40 -9.90 6.84
CA SER A 530 3.34 -10.88 6.58
C SER A 530 1.98 -10.28 6.96
N HIS A 531 0.91 -10.79 6.36
CA HIS A 531 -0.44 -10.26 6.56
C HIS A 531 -0.84 -10.31 8.04
N VAL A 532 -0.67 -11.45 8.67
CA VAL A 532 -0.96 -11.67 10.10
C VAL A 532 -0.20 -10.67 10.99
N GLN A 533 1.07 -10.38 10.65
CA GLN A 533 1.92 -9.46 11.42
C GLN A 533 1.41 -8.02 11.36
N LEU A 534 1.01 -7.59 10.17
CA LEU A 534 0.49 -6.23 9.97
C LEU A 534 -0.88 -6.06 10.66
N LEU A 535 -1.74 -7.08 10.60
CA LEU A 535 -3.01 -7.11 11.34
C LEU A 535 -2.77 -7.08 12.86
N ALA A 536 -1.92 -7.95 13.37
CA ALA A 536 -1.58 -7.99 14.80
C ALA A 536 -1.08 -6.65 15.32
N ARG A 537 -0.22 -5.96 14.54
CA ARG A 537 0.29 -4.65 14.88
C ARG A 537 -0.80 -3.58 14.89
N ASN A 538 -1.71 -3.59 13.92
CA ASN A 538 -2.80 -2.63 13.84
C ASN A 538 -3.81 -2.81 14.98
N LEU A 539 -4.05 -4.05 15.39
CA LEU A 539 -4.95 -4.41 16.49
C LEU A 539 -4.27 -4.42 17.86
N CYS A 540 -2.96 -4.08 17.94
CA CYS A 540 -2.15 -4.12 19.16
C CYS A 540 -2.13 -5.50 19.82
N ILE A 541 -2.28 -6.60 19.05
CA ILE A 541 -2.24 -7.98 19.54
C ILE A 541 -0.80 -8.42 19.66
N PRO A 542 -0.34 -8.97 20.83
CA PRO A 542 0.99 -9.55 20.97
C PRO A 542 1.21 -10.68 19.96
N ASN A 543 2.35 -10.65 19.26
CA ASN A 543 2.64 -11.64 18.24
C ASN A 543 4.09 -12.12 18.28
N VAL A 544 4.25 -13.43 18.13
CA VAL A 544 5.55 -14.13 18.16
C VAL A 544 5.57 -15.16 17.04
N THR A 545 6.64 -15.19 16.27
CA THR A 545 6.88 -16.30 15.36
C THR A 545 7.58 -17.44 16.08
N VAL A 546 7.19 -18.66 15.75
CA VAL A 546 7.70 -19.89 16.32
C VAL A 546 8.19 -20.87 15.25
N ASP A 547 9.32 -21.51 15.48
CA ASP A 547 9.81 -22.55 14.60
C ASP A 547 9.11 -23.90 14.82
N ALA A 548 9.35 -24.88 13.96
CA ALA A 548 8.75 -26.21 14.02
C ALA A 548 9.06 -26.94 15.34
N GLY A 549 10.22 -26.68 15.95
CA GLY A 549 10.60 -27.29 17.23
C GLY A 549 9.78 -26.75 18.40
N VAL A 550 9.49 -25.45 18.38
CA VAL A 550 8.60 -24.79 19.34
C VAL A 550 7.15 -25.21 19.12
N VAL A 551 6.68 -25.27 17.86
CA VAL A 551 5.33 -25.77 17.49
C VAL A 551 5.09 -27.16 18.09
N ALA A 552 6.03 -28.09 17.94
CA ALA A 552 5.91 -29.46 18.48
C ALA A 552 5.84 -29.49 20.02
N LYS A 553 6.41 -28.50 20.71
CA LYS A 553 6.28 -28.34 22.16
C LYS A 553 4.94 -27.73 22.54
N LEU A 554 4.50 -26.69 21.84
CA LEU A 554 3.22 -26.02 22.05
C LEU A 554 2.03 -26.99 21.87
N ALA A 555 2.10 -27.89 20.88
CA ALA A 555 1.06 -28.89 20.62
C ALA A 555 0.73 -29.79 21.83
N LYS A 556 1.66 -29.97 22.75
CA LYS A 556 1.43 -30.75 23.98
C LYS A 556 0.60 -29.99 25.03
N HIS A 557 0.38 -28.72 24.80
CA HIS A 557 -0.31 -27.79 25.71
C HIS A 557 -1.54 -27.16 25.06
N ASP A 558 -1.99 -27.73 23.94
CA ASP A 558 -3.22 -27.29 23.27
C ASP A 558 -4.41 -27.38 24.23
N GLY A 559 -5.26 -26.35 24.23
CA GLY A 559 -6.39 -26.22 25.15
C GLY A 559 -6.05 -25.77 26.57
N GLU A 560 -4.75 -25.63 26.93
CA GLU A 560 -4.36 -25.13 28.26
C GLU A 560 -4.50 -23.59 28.34
N ARG A 561 -4.79 -23.09 29.54
CA ARG A 561 -4.81 -21.66 29.79
C ARG A 561 -3.38 -21.16 30.05
N VAL A 562 -2.92 -20.24 29.19
CA VAL A 562 -1.53 -19.77 29.19
C VAL A 562 -1.45 -18.25 29.27
N VAL A 563 -0.26 -17.76 29.61
CA VAL A 563 0.17 -16.37 29.46
C VAL A 563 1.25 -16.32 28.41
N MET A 564 1.15 -15.35 27.53
CA MET A 564 2.17 -14.98 26.56
C MET A 564 2.64 -13.56 26.86
N ALA A 565 3.87 -13.42 27.27
CA ALA A 565 4.52 -12.13 27.54
C ALA A 565 5.62 -11.88 26.51
N VAL A 566 5.54 -10.77 25.81
CA VAL A 566 6.48 -10.36 24.77
C VAL A 566 7.02 -8.99 25.12
N SER A 567 8.30 -8.92 25.49
CA SER A 567 8.93 -7.67 25.87
C SER A 567 9.29 -6.82 24.64
N LYS A 568 9.46 -5.51 24.84
CA LYS A 568 9.96 -4.59 23.80
C LYS A 568 11.41 -4.92 23.38
N SER A 569 12.18 -5.61 24.22
CA SER A 569 13.54 -6.08 23.91
C SER A 569 13.57 -7.42 23.18
N GLY A 570 12.41 -8.01 22.85
CA GLY A 570 12.32 -9.27 22.11
C GLY A 570 12.34 -10.54 22.98
N LEU A 571 12.30 -10.42 24.31
CA LEU A 571 12.15 -11.59 25.19
C LEU A 571 10.72 -12.12 25.10
N VAL A 572 10.59 -13.43 24.97
CA VAL A 572 9.31 -14.13 24.95
C VAL A 572 9.24 -15.10 26.13
N GLU A 573 8.13 -15.06 26.84
CA GLU A 573 7.76 -16.05 27.85
C GLU A 573 6.34 -16.55 27.57
N ILE A 574 6.20 -17.87 27.44
CA ILE A 574 4.92 -18.56 27.39
C ILE A 574 4.89 -19.52 28.58
N SER A 575 3.97 -19.33 29.48
CA SER A 575 3.83 -20.12 30.68
C SER A 575 2.38 -20.47 30.98
N ARG A 576 2.14 -21.49 31.81
CA ARG A 576 0.79 -21.77 32.29
C ARG A 576 0.28 -20.60 33.14
N TRP A 577 -1.00 -20.36 33.06
CA TRP A 577 -1.65 -19.41 33.97
C TRP A 577 -1.41 -19.82 35.45
N SER A 578 -1.01 -18.89 36.28
CA SER A 578 -0.90 -19.04 37.73
C SER A 578 -1.21 -17.72 38.41
N ASP A 579 -1.49 -17.79 39.74
CA ASP A 579 -1.81 -16.60 40.52
C ASP A 579 -0.67 -15.56 40.56
N SER A 580 0.57 -15.99 40.32
CA SER A 580 1.71 -15.07 40.21
C SER A 580 1.56 -14.04 39.06
N TRP A 581 0.80 -14.38 38.01
CA TRP A 581 0.54 -13.50 36.89
C TRP A 581 -0.59 -12.48 37.17
N THR A 582 -1.44 -12.74 38.18
CA THR A 582 -2.60 -11.86 38.48
C THR A 582 -2.12 -10.44 38.72
N ARG A 583 -1.08 -10.25 39.53
CA ARG A 583 -0.54 -8.90 39.80
C ARG A 583 0.00 -8.21 38.54
N VAL A 584 0.65 -8.97 37.65
CA VAL A 584 1.20 -8.41 36.40
C VAL A 584 0.09 -7.89 35.48
N PHE A 585 -1.04 -8.58 35.41
CA PHE A 585 -2.20 -8.13 34.65
C PHE A 585 -2.94 -6.98 35.34
N GLU A 586 -3.08 -7.00 36.65
CA GLU A 586 -3.64 -5.89 37.41
C GLU A 586 -2.82 -4.60 37.27
N ASP A 587 -1.48 -4.71 37.31
CA ASP A 587 -0.57 -3.58 37.06
C ASP A 587 -0.65 -3.10 35.59
N ALA A 588 -0.81 -4.01 34.64
CA ALA A 588 -1.00 -3.68 33.21
C ALA A 588 -2.35 -2.99 32.97
N ASP A 589 -3.42 -3.50 33.56
CA ASP A 589 -4.75 -2.89 33.50
C ASP A 589 -4.77 -1.52 34.22
N ALA A 590 -4.08 -1.40 35.35
CA ALA A 590 -3.90 -0.13 36.09
C ALA A 590 -3.10 0.91 35.29
N THR A 591 -2.11 0.48 34.50
CA THR A 591 -1.33 1.38 33.63
C THR A 591 -2.08 1.75 32.34
N GLY A 592 -2.99 0.91 31.86
CA GLY A 592 -3.94 1.24 30.79
C GLY A 592 -4.98 2.28 31.18
N GLY A 593 -5.21 2.43 32.47
CA GLY A 593 -6.19 3.38 33.07
C GLY A 593 -5.58 4.61 33.69
N VAL A 594 -4.41 5.13 33.24
CA VAL A 594 -3.98 6.47 33.64
C VAL A 594 -5.00 7.47 33.14
N ALA A 595 -6.02 7.73 33.96
CA ALA A 595 -6.90 8.88 33.78
C ALA A 595 -6.00 10.11 33.89
N ILE A 596 -5.62 10.65 32.75
CA ILE A 596 -5.00 11.97 32.66
C ILE A 596 -6.05 12.94 33.22
N LYS A 597 -5.87 13.39 34.44
CA LYS A 597 -6.66 14.52 34.96
C LYS A 597 -6.00 15.78 34.39
N PRO A 598 -6.62 16.42 33.39
CA PRO A 598 -6.09 17.69 32.89
C PRO A 598 -6.13 18.70 34.00
N ASP A 599 -5.05 19.46 34.17
CA ASP A 599 -5.01 20.62 35.07
C ASP A 599 -5.77 21.77 34.41
N LEU A 600 -7.06 21.82 34.68
CA LEU A 600 -7.97 22.81 34.09
C LEU A 600 -7.68 24.22 34.53
N GLU A 601 -6.99 24.40 35.67
CA GLU A 601 -6.63 25.73 36.19
C GLU A 601 -5.54 26.41 35.34
N LYS A 602 -4.75 25.60 34.60
CA LYS A 602 -3.76 26.12 33.65
C LYS A 602 -4.36 26.59 32.34
N LEU A 603 -5.57 26.18 32.05
CA LEU A 603 -6.15 26.38 30.73
C LEU A 603 -6.48 27.84 30.46
N ASP A 604 -5.81 28.44 29.50
CA ASP A 604 -6.08 29.79 29.03
C ASP A 604 -6.87 29.74 27.71
N LEU A 605 -8.15 30.00 27.79
CA LEU A 605 -9.10 29.99 26.69
C LEU A 605 -9.38 31.40 26.11
N THR A 606 -8.63 32.41 26.54
CA THR A 606 -8.85 33.79 26.10
C THR A 606 -8.19 34.11 24.78
N LEU A 607 -7.31 33.25 24.28
CA LEU A 607 -6.60 33.45 23.03
C LEU A 607 -7.41 32.96 21.84
N HIS A 608 -7.85 33.89 21.00
CA HIS A 608 -8.71 33.59 19.82
C HIS A 608 -8.01 33.84 18.47
N ASP A 609 -6.70 34.08 18.46
CA ASP A 609 -5.90 34.26 17.26
C ASP A 609 -4.92 33.10 17.08
N LEU A 610 -4.58 32.77 15.82
CA LEU A 610 -3.57 31.77 15.51
C LEU A 610 -2.20 32.20 16.07
N VAL A 611 -1.48 31.26 16.71
CA VAL A 611 -0.17 31.52 17.31
C VAL A 611 0.94 30.96 16.45
N SER A 612 1.95 31.78 16.12
CA SER A 612 3.13 31.31 15.40
C SER A 612 3.91 30.28 16.23
N LEU A 613 4.47 29.26 15.59
CA LEU A 613 5.40 28.34 16.26
C LEU A 613 6.66 29.06 16.77
N ASP A 614 7.02 30.21 16.19
CA ASP A 614 8.15 31.04 16.66
C ASP A 614 7.91 31.60 18.07
N ASP A 615 6.62 31.82 18.45
CA ASP A 615 6.19 32.42 19.73
C ASP A 615 5.85 31.35 20.78
N LEU A 616 5.72 30.07 20.41
CA LEU A 616 5.40 28.99 21.33
C LEU A 616 6.62 28.41 22.05
N ARG A 617 6.42 28.02 23.32
CA ARG A 617 7.41 27.35 24.14
C ARG A 617 6.82 26.11 24.82
N ALA A 618 7.65 25.23 25.36
CA ALA A 618 7.22 24.00 26.04
C ALA A 618 6.25 24.29 27.21
N THR A 619 6.37 25.44 27.84
CA THR A 619 5.50 25.91 28.95
C THR A 619 4.06 26.22 28.51
N ASP A 620 3.82 26.39 27.21
CA ASP A 620 2.49 26.63 26.65
C ASP A 620 1.68 25.34 26.47
N SER A 621 2.33 24.21 26.70
CA SER A 621 1.69 22.88 26.65
C SER A 621 0.61 22.74 27.73
N GLY A 622 -0.61 22.47 27.31
CA GLY A 622 -1.77 22.34 28.21
C GLY A 622 -2.27 23.68 28.78
N ARG A 623 -1.67 24.82 28.38
CA ARG A 623 -2.10 26.17 28.75
C ARG A 623 -2.89 26.79 27.59
N ILE A 624 -2.25 27.12 26.49
CA ILE A 624 -2.89 27.75 25.32
C ILE A 624 -2.98 26.82 24.11
N VAL A 625 -2.10 25.84 24.02
CA VAL A 625 -2.03 24.87 22.92
C VAL A 625 -1.72 23.46 23.43
N GLY A 626 -1.95 22.46 22.57
CA GLY A 626 -1.62 21.08 22.87
C GLY A 626 -0.09 20.81 22.89
N PRO A 627 0.34 19.69 23.52
CA PRO A 627 1.77 19.36 23.73
C PRO A 627 2.57 19.25 22.45
N LYS A 628 1.97 18.86 21.32
CA LYS A 628 2.65 18.80 20.03
C LYS A 628 3.05 20.18 19.52
N ALA A 629 2.13 21.14 19.54
CA ALA A 629 2.40 22.48 19.08
C ALA A 629 3.44 23.19 19.96
N ALA A 630 3.29 23.09 21.29
CA ALA A 630 4.23 23.64 22.25
C ALA A 630 5.66 23.08 22.08
N LYS A 631 5.80 21.75 21.94
CA LYS A 631 7.10 21.11 21.70
C LYS A 631 7.70 21.46 20.34
N LEU A 632 6.88 21.60 19.29
CA LEU A 632 7.36 22.08 17.99
C LEU A 632 7.85 23.52 18.06
N GLY A 633 7.17 24.40 18.80
CA GLY A 633 7.63 25.76 19.05
C GLY A 633 8.96 25.80 19.80
N GLU A 634 9.13 25.00 20.83
CA GLU A 634 10.40 24.85 21.55
C GLU A 634 11.54 24.37 20.64
N LEU A 635 11.28 23.31 19.86
CA LEU A 635 12.25 22.77 18.90
C LEU A 635 12.61 23.83 17.85
N ARG A 636 11.64 24.60 17.39
CA ARG A 636 11.87 25.65 16.42
C ARG A 636 12.73 26.80 16.99
N ALA A 637 12.52 27.15 18.25
CA ALA A 637 13.34 28.15 18.93
C ALA A 637 14.82 27.73 19.03
N HIS A 638 15.09 26.42 19.27
CA HIS A 638 16.44 25.89 19.37
C HIS A 638 17.04 25.51 18.00
N TYR A 639 16.21 25.09 17.04
CA TYR A 639 16.65 24.57 15.73
C TYR A 639 15.84 25.19 14.58
N PRO A 640 15.92 26.52 14.36
CA PRO A 640 15.05 27.23 13.40
C PRO A 640 15.23 26.77 11.95
N GLY A 641 16.39 26.22 11.61
CA GLY A 641 16.68 25.66 10.28
C GLY A 641 16.12 24.25 10.05
N ASN A 642 15.73 23.54 11.11
CA ASN A 642 15.31 22.14 11.05
C ASN A 642 13.79 21.94 11.23
N VAL A 643 13.09 22.96 11.72
CA VAL A 643 11.66 22.95 11.94
C VAL A 643 10.99 23.95 11.03
N SER A 644 10.02 23.53 10.23
CA SER A 644 9.27 24.39 9.32
C SER A 644 8.51 25.49 10.09
N ARG A 645 8.29 26.63 9.43
CA ARG A 645 7.37 27.66 9.94
C ARG A 645 5.96 27.09 9.97
N GLY A 646 5.18 27.50 10.93
CA GLY A 646 3.80 27.06 11.10
C GLY A 646 3.06 27.89 12.12
N VAL A 647 1.77 27.66 12.21
CA VAL A 647 0.89 28.25 13.21
C VAL A 647 0.17 27.16 13.98
N ALA A 648 -0.18 27.44 15.21
CA ALA A 648 -1.00 26.57 16.05
C ALA A 648 -2.37 27.20 16.28
N ILE A 649 -3.38 26.37 16.39
CA ILE A 649 -4.74 26.73 16.76
C ILE A 649 -4.81 26.64 18.30
N PRO A 650 -4.99 27.75 19.03
CA PRO A 650 -5.16 27.74 20.49
C PRO A 650 -6.47 27.07 20.91
N PHE A 651 -6.51 26.65 22.16
CA PHE A 651 -7.72 26.05 22.75
C PHE A 651 -8.91 27.01 22.76
N GLY A 652 -8.68 28.32 22.84
CA GLY A 652 -9.73 29.32 22.77
C GLY A 652 -10.47 29.33 21.43
N ILE A 653 -9.76 29.28 20.32
CA ILE A 653 -10.37 29.13 18.98
C ILE A 653 -11.17 27.84 18.92
N PHE A 654 -10.58 26.72 19.36
CA PHE A 654 -11.27 25.42 19.30
C PHE A 654 -12.55 25.41 20.11
N ARG A 655 -12.53 26.04 21.31
CA ARG A 655 -13.73 26.24 22.12
C ARG A 655 -14.79 27.01 21.35
N GLN A 656 -14.44 28.16 20.82
CA GLN A 656 -15.35 29.07 20.12
C GLN A 656 -15.93 28.44 18.85
N GLU A 657 -15.07 27.87 18.01
CA GLU A 657 -15.43 27.38 16.66
C GLU A 657 -16.00 25.96 16.64
N ALA A 658 -15.81 25.17 17.71
CA ALA A 658 -16.31 23.81 17.77
C ALA A 658 -17.36 23.64 18.91
N PHE A 659 -17.03 24.00 20.14
CA PHE A 659 -17.86 23.65 21.28
C PHE A 659 -19.01 24.64 21.54
N GLU A 660 -18.83 25.90 21.25
CA GLU A 660 -19.86 26.92 21.41
C GLU A 660 -20.79 27.06 20.20
N GLN A 661 -20.54 26.31 19.13
CA GLN A 661 -21.44 26.24 17.98
C GLN A 661 -22.76 25.53 18.32
N ALA A 662 -23.83 25.95 17.66
CA ALA A 662 -25.13 25.30 17.81
C ALA A 662 -25.04 23.82 17.39
N TYR A 663 -25.58 22.90 18.17
CA TYR A 663 -25.60 21.50 17.83
C TYR A 663 -26.58 21.23 16.67
N PRO A 664 -26.12 20.71 15.53
CA PRO A 664 -26.98 20.54 14.36
C PRO A 664 -28.12 19.52 14.52
N GLY A 665 -28.02 18.63 15.52
CA GLY A 665 -28.98 17.56 15.77
C GLY A 665 -30.00 17.84 16.88
N GLY A 666 -30.04 19.07 17.43
CA GLY A 666 -30.97 19.43 18.53
C GLY A 666 -30.73 20.81 19.15
N ASP A 667 -31.36 21.07 20.25
CA ASP A 667 -31.22 22.34 20.99
C ASP A 667 -29.90 22.38 21.80
N GLY A 668 -29.30 23.55 21.91
CA GLY A 668 -28.10 23.84 22.69
C GLY A 668 -26.81 23.83 21.86
N THR A 669 -25.69 23.86 22.56
CA THR A 669 -24.35 23.84 21.96
C THR A 669 -23.82 22.42 21.77
N VAL A 670 -22.83 22.26 20.91
CA VAL A 670 -22.10 20.97 20.75
C VAL A 670 -21.53 20.50 22.10
N PHE A 671 -21.03 21.41 22.92
CA PHE A 671 -20.51 21.07 24.25
C PHE A 671 -21.61 20.55 25.20
N GLU A 672 -22.76 21.18 25.26
CA GLU A 672 -23.88 20.73 26.07
C GLU A 672 -24.39 19.35 25.64
N TRP A 673 -24.50 19.15 24.35
CA TRP A 673 -24.83 17.84 23.78
C TRP A 673 -23.81 16.76 24.17
N MET A 674 -22.51 17.05 24.05
CA MET A 674 -21.45 16.12 24.44
C MET A 674 -21.54 15.74 25.93
N VAL A 675 -21.67 16.74 26.80
CA VAL A 675 -21.78 16.50 28.26
C VAL A 675 -22.98 15.61 28.58
N LYS A 676 -24.13 15.86 27.94
CA LYS A 676 -25.33 15.06 28.11
C LYS A 676 -25.11 13.62 27.59
N SER A 677 -24.53 13.47 26.42
CA SER A 677 -24.27 12.15 25.82
C SER A 677 -23.30 11.32 26.66
N TYR A 678 -22.22 11.93 27.18
CA TYR A 678 -21.29 11.20 28.07
C TYR A 678 -21.94 10.84 29.41
N ALA A 679 -22.81 11.70 29.95
CA ALA A 679 -23.54 11.40 31.17
C ALA A 679 -24.55 10.23 30.97
N GLU A 680 -25.09 10.07 29.78
CA GLU A 680 -25.96 8.94 29.43
C GLU A 680 -25.18 7.66 29.20
N LEU A 681 -24.05 7.74 28.45
CA LEU A 681 -23.14 6.63 28.27
C LEU A 681 -22.55 6.09 29.58
N ALA A 682 -22.31 6.97 30.56
CA ALA A 682 -21.82 6.55 31.87
C ALA A 682 -22.82 5.69 32.67
N LYS A 683 -24.10 5.70 32.29
CA LYS A 683 -25.15 4.86 32.93
C LYS A 683 -25.19 3.44 32.34
N ILE A 684 -24.57 3.24 31.19
CA ILE A 684 -24.50 1.94 30.50
C ILE A 684 -23.31 1.15 31.07
N PRO A 685 -23.46 -0.12 31.48
CA PRO A 685 -22.37 -0.95 31.96
C PRO A 685 -21.20 -0.99 30.96
N ALA A 686 -19.97 -1.13 31.45
CA ALA A 686 -18.76 -1.06 30.61
C ALA A 686 -18.66 -2.21 29.60
N ASP A 687 -19.31 -3.32 29.89
CA ASP A 687 -19.38 -4.56 29.10
C ASP A 687 -20.62 -4.65 28.20
N ASP A 688 -21.46 -3.61 28.19
CA ASP A 688 -22.65 -3.59 27.35
C ASP A 688 -22.26 -3.22 25.89
N PRO A 689 -22.64 -4.01 24.87
CA PRO A 689 -22.38 -3.70 23.46
C PRO A 689 -22.91 -2.35 22.98
N LEU A 690 -23.94 -1.79 23.65
CA LEU A 690 -24.51 -0.49 23.34
C LEU A 690 -23.62 0.68 23.78
N ARG A 691 -22.54 0.41 24.55
CA ARG A 691 -21.59 1.43 24.98
C ARG A 691 -20.49 1.72 23.95
N ALA A 692 -20.24 0.80 22.99
CA ALA A 692 -19.31 0.94 21.88
C ALA A 692 -19.96 1.71 20.73
#